data_74a3db69da5d17e14d2b4099a73b287f
#
_entry.id   74a3db69da5d17e14d2b4099a73b287f
#
_cell.length_a   1.000
_cell.length_b   1.000
_cell.length_c   1.000
_cell.angle_alpha   90.00
_cell.angle_beta   90.00
_cell.angle_gamma   90.00
#
_symmetry.space_group_name_H-M   'P 1'
#
loop_
_entity.id
_entity.type
_entity.pdbx_description
1 polymer ?
#
loop_
_entity_poly.entity_id
_entity_poly.type
_entity_poly.pdbx_seq_one_letter_code
_entity_poly.pdbx_strand_id
1 'polypeptide(L)'
;MSKPTAFPLDESSLPFEIPRDEPYREKIARLGQMITDRIPAKKGILTKDDPEYWGLASIVTDEMADVALKMKVRKPMTLPELVKATGKPAGELEPLLQQMAVVGLLEYNWENPRREKQYILPMFVPGSAEFFNMNKQQIADHPEVTAFFERMTFLPLEHITAMVPPGGAGIGMHVIPVEKAIETENRSADIEHISHWLKKYDGKYAAGPCSCRMSRAAMGEGCGDDPDDWCIGVGDMADYLVETNKGHYVTYDEVMQILQKAEDNGFVHQITNIDGENKIFAICNCNVNVCNALRTSQLFNTPNMSRSAYVARVEPENCVACGRCAEYCPAGAVKLGQKLCTKDGPITYPKQELPDAVKWGPDKWAIDYRDKNRINCYDTGTAPCKTACPAHIAVQGYLKMAAQGRYRDALALIKKENPFPAVCGRVCNRRCEDACTRGTVDQAVAIDAVKKFIAEQDLNAAHRYVPDVVQPSLQGPWPQKIAIIGGGPAGLSCAYFLAVQGYKPTVFEKNERPGGMLRYGIPSFKLEKNVIDAEIDILRELGVDIRCGVEVGKDVTLAELRRQGYRAFYIAIGCQGGRRAGVPGEDAAGIETAVHLLRTVGGDESRKMTGKTVVIGGGNVAIDAARVSLRCGSDGVTMVCLEPRDKMPASPEEIAEAEEEGTKITCGYGPKEFLSKNGHVTAVVLKKCTGLYNAEGRFAPTYDENDTITLPCDNVVLSIGQCIEWGDLLNGEAVQLGRGQGAVADALTYQTAQPDIFVGGDVCTGPRFAIDAIAAGKQGAISIHRFVQPNTSLTIGRNRRDFHELDKSNLALGEYDRAPRQSAALDAGIDAHRSFRDAHLTLTEDQVKIETARCLGCGASVVDPNKCIGCGVCTTKCEFDAIRLHRDLPECSKMVRSEDKFKAILPYMAKREIKIRFAKKEK
;
A
#
# COMPACT_ATOMS: atom_id res chain seq x y z
N MET A 1 -20.00 -36.01 12.11
CA MET A 1 -19.88 -34.62 11.69
C MET A 1 -18.40 -34.29 11.65
N SER A 2 -17.84 -34.08 10.47
CA SER A 2 -16.48 -33.57 10.32
C SER A 2 -16.40 -32.20 11.01
N LYS A 3 -15.37 -31.97 11.85
CA LYS A 3 -15.15 -30.65 12.42
C LYS A 3 -14.93 -29.68 11.26
N PRO A 4 -15.63 -28.54 11.22
CA PRO A 4 -15.38 -27.55 10.18
C PRO A 4 -13.90 -27.16 10.23
N THR A 5 -13.23 -27.25 9.10
CA THR A 5 -11.91 -26.64 8.92
C THR A 5 -12.08 -25.13 9.01
N ALA A 6 -11.15 -24.41 9.62
CA ALA A 6 -11.25 -22.95 9.74
C ALA A 6 -11.24 -22.23 8.38
N PHE A 7 -10.67 -22.90 7.40
CA PHE A 7 -10.58 -22.37 6.02
C PHE A 7 -11.05 -23.46 5.07
N PRO A 8 -12.37 -23.77 5.05
CA PRO A 8 -12.89 -24.64 4.00
C PRO A 8 -12.57 -23.95 2.67
N LEU A 9 -12.03 -24.72 1.74
CA LEU A 9 -11.95 -24.26 0.36
C LEU A 9 -13.39 -24.01 -0.09
N ASP A 10 -13.71 -22.76 -0.33
CA ASP A 10 -14.97 -22.39 -0.97
C ASP A 10 -14.82 -22.63 -2.45
N GLU A 11 -15.23 -23.80 -2.89
CA GLU A 11 -15.14 -24.20 -4.30
C GLU A 11 -15.94 -23.28 -5.20
N SER A 12 -17.00 -22.66 -4.70
CA SER A 12 -17.81 -21.71 -5.47
C SER A 12 -17.06 -20.40 -5.77
N SER A 13 -16.02 -20.08 -5.02
CA SER A 13 -15.16 -18.91 -5.22
C SER A 13 -13.99 -19.16 -6.17
N LEU A 14 -13.75 -20.40 -6.57
CA LEU A 14 -12.67 -20.74 -7.50
C LEU A 14 -13.03 -20.33 -8.93
N PRO A 15 -12.08 -19.83 -9.72
CA PRO A 15 -12.30 -19.52 -11.13
C PRO A 15 -12.32 -20.77 -12.04
N PHE A 16 -12.31 -21.96 -11.46
CA PHE A 16 -12.31 -23.27 -12.15
C PHE A 16 -13.08 -24.29 -11.31
N GLU A 17 -13.51 -25.37 -11.95
CA GLU A 17 -14.16 -26.51 -11.29
C GLU A 17 -13.14 -27.60 -10.92
N ILE A 18 -13.39 -28.28 -9.80
CA ILE A 18 -12.59 -29.44 -9.38
C ILE A 18 -13.18 -30.69 -10.08
N PRO A 19 -12.41 -31.38 -10.93
CA PRO A 19 -12.91 -32.53 -11.67
C PRO A 19 -13.18 -33.72 -10.73
N ARG A 20 -14.40 -34.30 -10.79
CA ARG A 20 -14.82 -35.48 -10.01
C ARG A 20 -15.53 -36.53 -10.80
N ASP A 21 -15.67 -36.34 -12.11
CA ASP A 21 -16.52 -37.20 -12.97
C ASP A 21 -15.82 -38.50 -13.41
N GLU A 22 -14.48 -38.52 -13.33
CA GLU A 22 -13.72 -39.72 -13.70
C GLU A 22 -13.92 -40.89 -12.74
N PRO A 23 -13.76 -42.16 -13.22
CA PRO A 23 -13.77 -43.33 -12.35
C PRO A 23 -12.74 -43.23 -11.21
N TYR A 24 -13.11 -43.68 -10.01
CA TYR A 24 -12.18 -43.69 -8.85
C TYR A 24 -11.00 -44.65 -9.16
N ARG A 25 -9.77 -44.12 -8.95
CA ARG A 25 -8.51 -44.81 -9.19
C ARG A 25 -7.80 -45.10 -7.88
N GLU A 26 -7.90 -46.33 -7.36
CA GLU A 26 -7.34 -46.72 -6.07
C GLU A 26 -5.84 -46.41 -5.92
N LYS A 27 -5.06 -46.62 -7.01
CA LYS A 27 -3.61 -46.37 -7.00
C LYS A 27 -3.29 -44.90 -6.72
N ILE A 28 -4.04 -43.99 -7.30
CA ILE A 28 -3.88 -42.56 -7.08
C ILE A 28 -4.20 -42.21 -5.65
N ALA A 29 -5.27 -42.74 -5.09
CA ALA A 29 -5.61 -42.54 -3.69
C ALA A 29 -4.51 -43.05 -2.74
N ARG A 30 -3.97 -44.24 -3.00
CA ARG A 30 -2.84 -44.78 -2.22
C ARG A 30 -1.58 -43.94 -2.34
N LEU A 31 -1.28 -43.44 -3.54
CA LEU A 31 -0.15 -42.52 -3.72
C LEU A 31 -0.36 -41.22 -2.99
N GLY A 32 -1.53 -40.60 -3.12
CA GLY A 32 -1.88 -39.35 -2.40
C GLY A 32 -1.72 -39.53 -0.89
N GLN A 33 -2.24 -40.63 -0.34
CA GLN A 33 -2.03 -40.96 1.05
C GLN A 33 -0.54 -41.11 1.41
N MET A 34 0.24 -41.81 0.58
CA MET A 34 1.65 -42.06 0.85
C MET A 34 2.49 -40.77 0.90
N ILE A 35 2.30 -39.84 -0.04
CA ILE A 35 3.12 -38.62 -0.09
C ILE A 35 2.73 -37.59 0.96
N THR A 36 1.49 -37.61 1.47
CA THR A 36 0.96 -36.66 2.45
C THR A 36 0.91 -37.20 3.90
N ASP A 37 1.01 -38.52 4.12
CA ASP A 37 0.90 -39.16 5.44
C ASP A 37 1.99 -38.78 6.46
N ARG A 38 3.08 -38.19 6.03
CA ARG A 38 4.08 -37.63 6.97
C ARG A 38 3.55 -36.45 7.76
N ILE A 39 2.45 -35.90 7.32
CA ILE A 39 1.71 -34.86 8.02
C ILE A 39 0.39 -35.52 8.42
N PRO A 40 0.17 -35.80 9.72
CA PRO A 40 -0.97 -36.61 10.17
C PRO A 40 -2.28 -35.82 10.06
N ALA A 41 -2.75 -35.63 8.84
CA ALA A 41 -3.92 -34.84 8.54
C ALA A 41 -5.21 -35.66 8.50
N LYS A 42 -5.14 -36.90 8.02
CA LYS A 42 -6.32 -37.70 7.78
C LYS A 42 -6.10 -39.16 8.07
N LYS A 43 -7.02 -39.76 8.82
CA LYS A 43 -7.11 -41.22 9.03
C LYS A 43 -8.29 -41.73 8.23
N GLY A 44 -8.09 -42.69 7.36
CA GLY A 44 -9.17 -43.32 6.60
C GLY A 44 -8.85 -43.51 5.12
N ILE A 45 -9.77 -44.07 4.38
CA ILE A 45 -9.68 -44.30 2.94
C ILE A 45 -10.00 -42.94 2.26
N LEU A 46 -9.16 -42.55 1.29
CA LEU A 46 -9.42 -41.35 0.50
C LEU A 46 -10.57 -41.59 -0.47
N THR A 47 -11.39 -40.57 -0.65
CA THR A 47 -12.52 -40.52 -1.59
C THR A 47 -12.22 -39.53 -2.72
N LYS A 48 -13.12 -39.44 -3.68
CA LYS A 48 -13.03 -38.46 -4.78
C LYS A 48 -13.08 -37.00 -4.29
N ASP A 49 -13.64 -36.76 -3.09
CA ASP A 49 -13.78 -35.43 -2.50
C ASP A 49 -12.53 -34.97 -1.75
N ASP A 50 -11.56 -35.86 -1.59
CA ASP A 50 -10.34 -35.57 -0.85
C ASP A 50 -9.30 -34.89 -1.75
N PRO A 51 -8.65 -33.79 -1.29
CA PRO A 51 -7.68 -33.07 -2.10
C PRO A 51 -6.47 -33.93 -2.50
N GLU A 52 -6.07 -34.87 -1.66
CA GLU A 52 -5.00 -35.82 -1.95
C GLU A 52 -5.31 -36.74 -3.14
N TYR A 53 -6.61 -36.96 -3.42
CA TYR A 53 -7.04 -37.73 -4.56
C TYR A 53 -7.18 -36.83 -5.80
N TRP A 54 -8.10 -35.85 -5.78
CA TRP A 54 -8.42 -35.07 -6.98
C TRP A 54 -7.26 -34.22 -7.47
N GLY A 55 -6.37 -33.77 -6.55
CA GLY A 55 -5.19 -32.99 -6.90
C GLY A 55 -4.13 -33.77 -7.66
N LEU A 56 -4.09 -35.10 -7.50
CA LEU A 56 -3.20 -35.98 -8.27
C LEU A 56 -3.89 -36.60 -9.46
N ALA A 57 -5.20 -36.86 -9.40
CA ALA A 57 -5.93 -37.62 -10.41
C ALA A 57 -5.86 -36.97 -11.80
N SER A 58 -5.75 -35.67 -11.88
CA SER A 58 -5.68 -34.92 -13.13
C SER A 58 -4.30 -34.95 -13.80
N ILE A 59 -3.22 -35.13 -13.02
CA ILE A 59 -1.84 -35.01 -13.52
C ILE A 59 -1.02 -36.29 -13.43
N VAL A 60 -1.48 -37.30 -12.69
CA VAL A 60 -0.76 -38.55 -12.48
C VAL A 60 -1.51 -39.72 -13.14
N THR A 61 -0.84 -40.50 -13.98
CA THR A 61 -1.39 -41.71 -14.59
C THR A 61 -1.26 -42.91 -13.64
N ASP A 62 -2.04 -43.95 -13.86
CA ASP A 62 -1.94 -45.17 -13.07
C ASP A 62 -0.57 -45.87 -13.19
N GLU A 63 0.08 -45.72 -14.34
CA GLU A 63 1.42 -46.24 -14.57
C GLU A 63 2.47 -45.48 -13.77
N MET A 64 2.37 -44.15 -13.70
CA MET A 64 3.21 -43.32 -12.82
C MET A 64 2.99 -43.69 -11.35
N ALA A 65 1.73 -43.91 -10.94
CA ALA A 65 1.41 -44.32 -9.58
C ALA A 65 2.00 -45.69 -9.24
N ASP A 66 1.98 -46.65 -10.17
CA ASP A 66 2.59 -47.98 -9.99
C ASP A 66 4.09 -47.89 -9.68
N VAL A 67 4.81 -47.02 -10.38
CA VAL A 67 6.24 -46.81 -10.16
C VAL A 67 6.45 -46.08 -8.79
N ALA A 68 5.73 -44.99 -8.54
CA ALA A 68 5.88 -44.22 -7.32
C ALA A 68 5.57 -45.02 -6.04
N LEU A 69 4.55 -45.90 -6.09
CA LEU A 69 4.18 -46.80 -4.98
C LEU A 69 5.26 -47.88 -4.67
N LYS A 70 6.25 -48.09 -5.55
CA LYS A 70 7.42 -48.92 -5.25
C LYS A 70 8.57 -48.16 -4.57
N MET A 71 8.48 -46.86 -4.55
CA MET A 71 9.48 -45.99 -3.92
C MET A 71 9.11 -45.70 -2.47
N LYS A 72 10.06 -45.15 -1.74
CA LYS A 72 9.84 -44.59 -0.39
C LYS A 72 10.14 -43.09 -0.42
N VAL A 73 9.28 -42.31 0.21
CA VAL A 73 9.45 -40.86 0.29
C VAL A 73 10.86 -40.53 0.82
N ARG A 74 11.56 -39.64 0.13
CA ARG A 74 12.94 -39.17 0.37
C ARG A 74 14.02 -40.26 0.37
N LYS A 75 13.77 -41.40 -0.21
CA LYS A 75 14.80 -42.45 -0.42
C LYS A 75 15.15 -42.48 -1.91
N PRO A 76 16.40 -42.11 -2.26
CA PRO A 76 16.84 -42.18 -3.66
C PRO A 76 16.92 -43.62 -4.15
N MET A 77 16.60 -43.79 -5.44
CA MET A 77 16.75 -45.03 -6.16
C MET A 77 17.33 -44.74 -7.55
N THR A 78 18.32 -45.50 -7.94
CA THR A 78 18.88 -45.49 -9.31
C THR A 78 17.98 -46.21 -10.32
N LEU A 79 18.19 -45.97 -11.62
CA LEU A 79 17.43 -46.66 -12.66
C LEU A 79 17.50 -48.19 -12.54
N PRO A 80 18.67 -48.82 -12.30
CA PRO A 80 18.72 -50.27 -12.10
C PRO A 80 17.92 -50.78 -10.89
N GLU A 81 17.90 -50.01 -9.80
CA GLU A 81 17.11 -50.36 -8.62
C GLU A 81 15.61 -50.26 -8.89
N LEU A 82 15.18 -49.23 -9.64
CA LEU A 82 13.79 -49.08 -10.08
C LEU A 82 13.36 -50.14 -11.07
N VAL A 83 14.20 -50.53 -12.02
CA VAL A 83 13.97 -51.67 -12.91
C VAL A 83 13.69 -52.95 -12.11
N LYS A 84 14.53 -53.24 -11.11
CA LYS A 84 14.34 -54.36 -10.21
C LYS A 84 13.07 -54.29 -9.38
N ALA A 85 12.70 -53.09 -8.91
CA ALA A 85 11.53 -52.90 -8.05
C ALA A 85 10.19 -52.96 -8.85
N THR A 86 10.20 -52.48 -10.07
CA THR A 86 8.99 -52.36 -10.91
C THR A 86 8.82 -53.56 -11.85
N GLY A 87 9.93 -54.23 -12.21
CA GLY A 87 9.95 -55.30 -13.26
C GLY A 87 9.86 -54.74 -14.69
N LYS A 88 9.87 -53.45 -14.89
CA LYS A 88 9.83 -52.80 -16.21
C LYS A 88 11.25 -52.70 -16.78
N PRO A 89 11.42 -52.88 -18.12
CA PRO A 89 12.71 -52.70 -18.78
C PRO A 89 13.15 -51.22 -18.71
N ALA A 90 14.46 -50.99 -18.66
CA ALA A 90 15.03 -49.66 -18.56
C ALA A 90 14.55 -48.67 -19.66
N GLY A 91 14.47 -49.18 -20.93
CA GLY A 91 14.04 -48.37 -22.08
C GLY A 91 12.58 -47.86 -22.01
N GLU A 92 11.71 -48.55 -21.25
CA GLU A 92 10.33 -48.12 -21.02
C GLU A 92 10.24 -47.24 -19.76
N LEU A 93 11.05 -47.57 -18.74
CA LEU A 93 10.99 -46.93 -17.45
C LEU A 93 11.60 -45.50 -17.43
N GLU A 94 12.71 -45.31 -18.13
CA GLU A 94 13.42 -44.03 -18.15
C GLU A 94 12.60 -42.90 -18.73
N PRO A 95 11.89 -43.02 -19.88
CA PRO A 95 10.97 -42.00 -20.37
C PRO A 95 9.83 -41.70 -19.39
N LEU A 96 9.30 -42.71 -18.71
CA LEU A 96 8.25 -42.55 -17.72
C LEU A 96 8.74 -41.77 -16.48
N LEU A 97 9.93 -42.09 -15.99
CA LEU A 97 10.58 -41.35 -14.89
C LEU A 97 10.82 -39.88 -15.24
N GLN A 98 11.20 -39.58 -16.49
CA GLN A 98 11.35 -38.23 -16.98
C GLN A 98 10.00 -37.51 -17.03
N GLN A 99 8.93 -38.14 -17.49
CA GLN A 99 7.57 -37.59 -17.45
C GLN A 99 7.13 -37.31 -16.01
N MET A 100 7.37 -38.25 -15.09
CA MET A 100 7.07 -38.05 -13.64
C MET A 100 7.84 -36.87 -13.04
N ALA A 101 9.07 -36.64 -13.49
CA ALA A 101 9.85 -35.48 -13.07
C ALA A 101 9.32 -34.18 -13.69
N VAL A 102 8.91 -34.17 -14.95
CA VAL A 102 8.27 -33.03 -15.62
C VAL A 102 6.97 -32.64 -14.93
N VAL A 103 6.12 -33.59 -14.59
CA VAL A 103 4.90 -33.38 -13.81
C VAL A 103 5.22 -32.81 -12.42
N GLY A 104 6.37 -33.17 -11.83
CA GLY A 104 6.79 -32.75 -10.49
C GLY A 104 6.54 -33.81 -9.41
N LEU A 105 6.16 -35.04 -9.81
CA LEU A 105 5.98 -36.17 -8.90
C LEU A 105 7.30 -36.73 -8.39
N LEU A 106 8.35 -36.66 -9.18
CA LEU A 106 9.71 -37.04 -8.80
C LEU A 106 10.67 -35.87 -8.92
N GLU A 107 11.66 -35.85 -8.05
CA GLU A 107 12.90 -35.11 -8.22
C GLU A 107 14.04 -36.07 -8.49
N TYR A 108 15.19 -35.56 -8.95
CA TYR A 108 16.40 -36.35 -9.12
C TYR A 108 17.65 -35.54 -8.86
N ASN A 109 18.71 -36.25 -8.54
CA ASN A 109 20.04 -35.67 -8.36
C ASN A 109 21.14 -36.71 -8.71
N TRP A 110 22.40 -36.33 -8.56
CA TRP A 110 23.54 -37.21 -8.79
C TRP A 110 24.41 -37.34 -7.51
N GLU A 111 23.78 -37.25 -6.36
CA GLU A 111 24.46 -37.17 -5.06
C GLU A 111 24.83 -38.57 -4.50
N ASN A 112 25.34 -39.43 -5.33
CA ASN A 112 25.89 -40.70 -4.91
C ASN A 112 27.38 -40.84 -5.35
N PRO A 113 28.16 -41.75 -4.75
CA PRO A 113 29.59 -41.87 -5.05
C PRO A 113 29.93 -42.12 -6.52
N ARG A 114 28.97 -42.67 -7.30
CA ARG A 114 29.15 -42.94 -8.72
C ARG A 114 28.71 -41.81 -9.63
N ARG A 115 28.09 -40.77 -9.07
CA ARG A 115 27.46 -39.69 -9.83
C ARG A 115 26.43 -40.18 -10.86
N GLU A 116 25.75 -41.28 -10.50
CA GLU A 116 24.63 -41.81 -11.29
C GLU A 116 23.34 -41.02 -10.96
N LYS A 117 22.49 -40.82 -11.97
CA LYS A 117 21.19 -40.20 -11.78
C LYS A 117 20.34 -41.10 -10.88
N GLN A 118 19.86 -40.55 -9.78
CA GLN A 118 18.97 -41.20 -8.83
C GLN A 118 17.69 -40.40 -8.66
N TYR A 119 16.57 -41.10 -8.67
CA TYR A 119 15.22 -40.56 -8.59
C TYR A 119 14.73 -40.64 -7.15
N ILE A 120 14.01 -39.61 -6.73
CA ILE A 120 13.50 -39.47 -5.39
C ILE A 120 12.03 -39.13 -5.46
N LEU A 121 11.20 -39.82 -4.70
CA LEU A 121 9.84 -39.40 -4.41
C LEU A 121 9.93 -38.38 -3.30
N PRO A 122 9.71 -37.06 -3.59
CA PRO A 122 9.90 -36.01 -2.58
C PRO A 122 8.80 -36.10 -1.51
N MET A 123 9.01 -35.40 -0.38
CA MET A 123 7.89 -35.09 0.50
C MET A 123 6.94 -34.10 -0.18
N PHE A 124 5.73 -33.95 0.35
CA PHE A 124 4.75 -33.08 -0.29
C PHE A 124 5.18 -31.60 -0.25
N VAL A 125 5.53 -31.08 0.92
CA VAL A 125 5.97 -29.67 1.13
C VAL A 125 7.17 -29.62 2.07
N PRO A 126 8.29 -28.99 1.70
CA PRO A 126 8.66 -28.54 0.34
C PRO A 126 9.07 -29.71 -0.53
N GLY A 127 8.56 -29.73 -1.76
CA GLY A 127 8.85 -30.81 -2.70
C GLY A 127 7.81 -30.91 -3.83
N SER A 128 7.07 -32.03 -3.93
CA SER A 128 6.16 -32.25 -5.06
C SER A 128 5.11 -31.15 -5.21
N ALA A 129 4.58 -30.57 -4.15
CA ALA A 129 3.61 -29.48 -4.22
C ALA A 129 4.16 -28.25 -4.94
N GLU A 130 5.40 -27.87 -4.63
CA GLU A 130 6.07 -26.78 -5.32
C GLU A 130 6.33 -27.15 -6.78
N PHE A 131 6.84 -28.34 -7.05
CA PHE A 131 7.16 -28.79 -8.42
C PHE A 131 5.93 -28.89 -9.30
N PHE A 132 4.78 -29.34 -8.78
CA PHE A 132 3.51 -29.32 -9.50
C PHE A 132 3.12 -27.91 -9.93
N ASN A 133 3.35 -26.91 -9.08
CA ASN A 133 2.95 -25.53 -9.29
C ASN A 133 4.03 -24.65 -9.97
N MET A 134 5.19 -25.19 -10.31
CA MET A 134 6.21 -24.50 -11.11
C MET A 134 6.06 -24.74 -12.60
N ASN A 135 5.24 -25.69 -13.02
CA ASN A 135 4.97 -25.98 -14.42
C ASN A 135 3.77 -25.15 -14.91
N LYS A 136 4.04 -24.07 -15.64
CA LYS A 136 3.02 -23.10 -16.10
C LYS A 136 1.97 -23.76 -17.01
N GLN A 137 2.40 -24.64 -17.93
CA GLN A 137 1.47 -25.32 -18.81
C GLN A 137 0.54 -26.25 -18.03
N GLN A 138 1.09 -27.02 -17.10
CA GLN A 138 0.30 -27.90 -16.24
C GLN A 138 -0.77 -27.15 -15.44
N ILE A 139 -0.43 -25.96 -14.89
CA ILE A 139 -1.43 -25.12 -14.18
C ILE A 139 -2.49 -24.57 -15.12
N ALA A 140 -2.10 -24.22 -16.37
CA ALA A 140 -3.06 -23.76 -17.36
C ALA A 140 -4.06 -24.86 -17.75
N ASP A 141 -3.59 -26.11 -17.88
CA ASP A 141 -4.40 -27.27 -18.25
C ASP A 141 -5.16 -27.86 -17.05
N HIS A 142 -4.57 -27.82 -15.86
CA HIS A 142 -5.05 -28.42 -14.61
C HIS A 142 -4.97 -27.46 -13.42
N PRO A 143 -5.77 -26.38 -13.41
CA PRO A 143 -5.70 -25.36 -12.36
C PRO A 143 -6.08 -25.87 -10.97
N GLU A 144 -6.82 -26.98 -10.87
CA GLU A 144 -7.18 -27.65 -9.61
C GLU A 144 -5.96 -28.09 -8.78
N VAL A 145 -4.82 -28.31 -9.41
CA VAL A 145 -3.55 -28.61 -8.73
C VAL A 145 -3.15 -27.47 -7.79
N THR A 146 -3.50 -26.22 -8.11
CA THR A 146 -3.24 -25.07 -7.26
C THR A 146 -4.11 -25.08 -6.01
N ALA A 147 -5.37 -25.47 -6.12
CA ALA A 147 -6.28 -25.66 -5.00
C ALA A 147 -5.85 -26.83 -4.10
N PHE A 148 -5.30 -27.89 -4.69
CA PHE A 148 -4.70 -29.00 -3.95
C PHE A 148 -3.53 -28.51 -3.06
N PHE A 149 -2.62 -27.72 -3.63
CA PHE A 149 -1.50 -27.17 -2.87
C PHE A 149 -1.99 -26.30 -1.72
N GLU A 150 -2.94 -25.40 -1.97
CA GLU A 150 -3.52 -24.55 -0.96
C GLU A 150 -4.21 -25.35 0.16
N ARG A 151 -5.03 -26.30 -0.24
CA ARG A 151 -5.80 -27.14 0.70
C ARG A 151 -4.89 -27.97 1.60
N MET A 152 -3.86 -28.58 1.02
CA MET A 152 -2.89 -29.39 1.77
C MET A 152 -1.96 -28.54 2.62
N THR A 153 -1.80 -27.26 2.33
CA THR A 153 -1.10 -26.36 3.24
C THR A 153 -1.88 -26.15 4.53
N PHE A 154 -3.20 -26.00 4.45
CA PHE A 154 -4.00 -25.73 5.65
C PHE A 154 -4.29 -26.97 6.51
N LEU A 155 -4.71 -28.06 5.90
CA LEU A 155 -5.13 -29.27 6.62
C LEU A 155 -4.09 -29.83 7.61
N PRO A 156 -2.83 -30.03 7.17
CA PRO A 156 -1.84 -30.53 8.11
C PRO A 156 -1.25 -29.47 9.04
N LEU A 157 -1.06 -28.25 8.55
CA LEU A 157 -0.47 -27.18 9.37
C LEU A 157 -1.40 -26.75 10.50
N GLU A 158 -2.70 -26.84 10.29
CA GLU A 158 -3.73 -26.67 11.29
C GLU A 158 -3.48 -27.49 12.56
N HIS A 159 -2.96 -28.70 12.41
CA HIS A 159 -2.73 -29.62 13.52
C HIS A 159 -1.32 -29.55 14.10
N ILE A 160 -0.31 -29.29 13.27
CA ILE A 160 1.08 -29.44 13.70
C ILE A 160 1.81 -28.15 14.00
N THR A 161 1.39 -27.00 13.47
CA THR A 161 2.11 -25.72 13.68
C THR A 161 2.31 -25.37 15.14
N ALA A 162 1.33 -25.67 15.99
CA ALA A 162 1.43 -25.47 17.42
C ALA A 162 2.37 -26.43 18.15
N MET A 163 2.72 -27.56 17.54
CA MET A 163 3.59 -28.58 18.13
C MET A 163 5.03 -28.47 17.67
N VAL A 164 5.30 -27.60 16.70
CA VAL A 164 6.65 -27.38 16.16
C VAL A 164 7.27 -26.17 16.85
N PRO A 165 8.53 -26.25 17.30
CA PRO A 165 9.21 -25.09 17.87
C PRO A 165 9.37 -23.97 16.85
N PRO A 166 9.45 -22.71 17.27
CA PRO A 166 9.81 -21.61 16.39
C PRO A 166 11.12 -21.92 15.65
N GLY A 167 11.17 -21.60 14.35
CA GLY A 167 12.32 -21.92 13.52
C GLY A 167 12.29 -23.29 12.86
N GLY A 168 11.32 -24.13 13.19
CA GLY A 168 10.95 -25.35 12.47
C GLY A 168 12.08 -26.37 12.23
N ALA A 169 12.44 -27.15 13.24
CA ALA A 169 13.50 -28.16 13.14
C ALA A 169 13.24 -29.18 12.01
N GLY A 170 13.88 -29.01 10.85
CA GLY A 170 13.78 -29.89 9.68
C GLY A 170 12.41 -29.93 9.02
N ILE A 171 11.62 -28.87 9.18
CA ILE A 171 10.27 -28.75 8.59
C ILE A 171 10.23 -27.53 7.67
N GLY A 172 10.10 -27.78 6.39
CA GLY A 172 9.83 -26.78 5.36
C GLY A 172 10.97 -25.81 5.12
N MET A 173 10.69 -24.53 5.30
CA MET A 173 11.56 -23.42 4.96
C MET A 173 12.15 -22.75 6.20
N HIS A 174 13.30 -22.12 6.05
CA HIS A 174 13.98 -21.36 7.08
C HIS A 174 14.26 -19.94 6.59
N VAL A 175 13.88 -18.93 7.39
CA VAL A 175 14.20 -17.52 7.05
C VAL A 175 15.67 -17.28 7.24
N ILE A 176 16.31 -16.75 6.21
CA ILE A 176 17.67 -16.23 6.25
C ILE A 176 17.61 -14.69 6.26
N PRO A 177 18.29 -14.01 7.19
CA PRO A 177 18.25 -12.55 7.23
C PRO A 177 18.83 -11.92 5.98
N VAL A 178 18.38 -10.73 5.63
CA VAL A 178 19.11 -9.88 4.68
C VAL A 178 20.52 -9.69 5.22
N GLU A 179 21.53 -10.05 4.46
CA GLU A 179 22.92 -10.14 4.95
C GLU A 179 23.43 -8.80 5.49
N LYS A 180 23.13 -7.71 4.81
CA LYS A 180 23.43 -6.34 5.26
C LYS A 180 22.84 -6.00 6.65
N ALA A 181 21.72 -6.63 7.04
CA ALA A 181 21.11 -6.40 8.34
C ALA A 181 21.83 -7.06 9.51
N ILE A 182 22.77 -7.97 9.24
CA ILE A 182 23.54 -8.72 10.23
C ILE A 182 25.06 -8.54 10.09
N GLU A 183 25.54 -7.67 9.23
CA GLU A 183 26.98 -7.41 9.00
C GLU A 183 27.74 -7.05 10.29
N THR A 184 27.08 -6.43 11.26
CA THR A 184 27.70 -6.05 12.54
C THR A 184 27.54 -7.10 13.64
N GLU A 185 26.91 -8.24 13.36
CA GLU A 185 26.71 -9.29 14.37
C GLU A 185 27.87 -10.31 14.37
N ASN A 186 28.68 -10.25 15.39
CA ASN A 186 29.89 -11.07 15.52
C ASN A 186 29.62 -12.53 15.88
N ARG A 187 28.38 -12.91 16.21
CA ARG A 187 28.00 -14.26 16.65
C ARG A 187 27.20 -15.01 15.61
N SER A 188 27.07 -14.44 14.38
CA SER A 188 26.37 -15.09 13.28
C SER A 188 27.04 -16.43 12.90
N ALA A 189 26.23 -17.41 12.50
CA ALA A 189 26.74 -18.67 11.95
C ALA A 189 26.76 -18.58 10.41
N ASP A 190 27.69 -19.31 9.77
CA ASP A 190 27.83 -19.27 8.30
C ASP A 190 26.51 -19.55 7.57
N ILE A 191 25.69 -20.47 8.08
CA ILE A 191 24.40 -20.84 7.51
C ILE A 191 23.36 -19.70 7.56
N GLU A 192 23.60 -18.65 8.33
CA GLU A 192 22.74 -17.47 8.43
C GLU A 192 23.07 -16.43 7.35
N HIS A 193 24.12 -16.67 6.53
CA HIS A 193 24.56 -15.80 5.44
C HIS A 193 24.17 -16.40 4.09
N ILE A 194 23.48 -15.63 3.27
CA ILE A 194 23.09 -16.09 1.94
C ILE A 194 24.32 -16.28 1.04
N SER A 195 25.34 -15.46 1.22
CA SER A 195 26.63 -15.55 0.52
C SER A 195 27.36 -16.87 0.78
N HIS A 196 27.23 -17.45 1.98
CA HIS A 196 27.77 -18.79 2.29
C HIS A 196 27.20 -19.85 1.36
N TRP A 197 25.88 -19.84 1.19
CA TRP A 197 25.17 -20.80 0.34
C TRP A 197 25.48 -20.60 -1.13
N LEU A 198 25.52 -19.36 -1.60
CA LEU A 198 25.89 -19.06 -2.98
C LEU A 198 27.32 -19.51 -3.31
N LYS A 199 28.27 -19.22 -2.42
CA LYS A 199 29.64 -19.68 -2.58
C LYS A 199 29.76 -21.21 -2.58
N LYS A 200 28.94 -21.90 -1.78
CA LYS A 200 28.95 -23.36 -1.70
C LYS A 200 28.49 -24.04 -2.98
N TYR A 201 27.55 -23.42 -3.70
CA TYR A 201 26.96 -23.93 -4.94
C TYR A 201 27.42 -23.14 -6.17
N ASP A 202 28.62 -22.54 -6.08
CA ASP A 202 29.16 -21.67 -7.12
C ASP A 202 29.07 -22.27 -8.53
N GLY A 203 28.56 -21.46 -9.46
CA GLY A 203 28.35 -21.82 -10.87
C GLY A 203 27.13 -22.73 -11.16
N LYS A 204 26.32 -23.09 -10.16
CA LYS A 204 25.15 -23.96 -10.33
C LYS A 204 23.87 -23.32 -9.75
N TYR A 205 23.27 -22.41 -10.52
CA TYR A 205 22.02 -21.74 -10.16
C TYR A 205 21.02 -21.80 -11.32
N ALA A 206 19.76 -21.96 -10.98
CA ALA A 206 18.65 -21.80 -11.92
C ALA A 206 17.53 -20.98 -11.27
N ALA A 207 16.98 -20.04 -11.99
CA ALA A 207 15.78 -19.30 -11.58
C ALA A 207 14.54 -19.94 -12.16
N GLY A 208 13.45 -19.90 -11.38
CA GLY A 208 12.17 -20.41 -11.81
C GLY A 208 11.00 -19.72 -11.10
N PRO A 209 9.75 -19.99 -11.53
CA PRO A 209 8.58 -19.33 -10.98
C PRO A 209 8.34 -19.74 -9.52
N CYS A 210 7.83 -18.80 -8.74
CA CYS A 210 7.43 -19.06 -7.38
C CYS A 210 6.11 -19.82 -7.32
N SER A 211 6.12 -21.06 -6.88
CA SER A 211 4.96 -21.95 -6.77
C SER A 211 3.80 -21.33 -5.96
N CYS A 212 4.10 -20.66 -4.86
CA CYS A 212 3.09 -19.97 -4.05
C CYS A 212 2.42 -18.82 -4.81
N ARG A 213 3.19 -18.00 -5.57
CA ARG A 213 2.61 -16.94 -6.40
C ARG A 213 1.76 -17.52 -7.52
N MET A 214 2.25 -18.56 -8.21
CA MET A 214 1.52 -19.27 -9.26
C MET A 214 0.19 -19.82 -8.74
N SER A 215 0.23 -20.54 -7.63
CA SER A 215 -0.95 -21.14 -7.01
C SER A 215 -1.98 -20.07 -6.61
N ARG A 216 -1.57 -19.02 -5.94
CA ARG A 216 -2.49 -17.96 -5.50
C ARG A 216 -3.08 -17.19 -6.68
N ALA A 217 -2.26 -16.87 -7.68
CA ALA A 217 -2.76 -16.21 -8.90
C ALA A 217 -3.77 -17.08 -9.64
N ALA A 218 -3.52 -18.39 -9.81
CA ALA A 218 -4.48 -19.28 -10.47
C ALA A 218 -5.84 -19.34 -9.75
N MET A 219 -5.88 -19.16 -8.44
CA MET A 219 -7.11 -19.06 -7.64
C MET A 219 -7.74 -17.66 -7.61
N GLY A 220 -7.23 -16.67 -8.35
CA GLY A 220 -7.74 -15.30 -8.33
C GLY A 220 -7.32 -14.50 -7.08
N GLU A 221 -6.32 -14.96 -6.34
CA GLU A 221 -5.88 -14.39 -5.06
C GLU A 221 -4.43 -13.88 -5.10
N GLY A 222 -3.92 -13.54 -6.28
CA GLY A 222 -2.60 -12.92 -6.46
C GLY A 222 -2.49 -11.54 -5.79
N CYS A 223 -1.27 -11.06 -5.59
CA CYS A 223 -0.97 -9.79 -4.94
C CYS A 223 -0.42 -8.71 -5.89
N GLY A 224 -0.38 -8.98 -7.18
CA GLY A 224 0.08 -8.03 -8.19
C GLY A 224 1.57 -8.11 -8.51
N ASP A 225 2.32 -9.01 -7.90
CA ASP A 225 3.69 -9.31 -8.25
C ASP A 225 3.76 -10.45 -9.29
N ASP A 226 4.73 -10.34 -10.19
CA ASP A 226 5.04 -11.37 -11.18
C ASP A 226 5.49 -12.65 -10.47
N PRO A 227 5.04 -13.86 -10.86
CA PRO A 227 5.51 -15.11 -10.27
C PRO A 227 6.90 -15.55 -10.72
N ASP A 228 7.44 -14.98 -11.81
CA ASP A 228 8.62 -15.51 -12.50
C ASP A 228 9.93 -15.17 -11.77
N ASP A 229 10.84 -16.17 -11.79
CA ASP A 229 12.25 -16.08 -11.36
C ASP A 229 12.52 -15.77 -9.87
N TRP A 230 11.54 -15.80 -9.01
CA TRP A 230 11.74 -15.57 -7.58
C TRP A 230 12.22 -16.79 -6.80
N CYS A 231 12.21 -17.98 -7.40
CA CYS A 231 12.74 -19.20 -6.81
C CYS A 231 14.07 -19.56 -7.44
N ILE A 232 15.11 -19.74 -6.63
CA ILE A 232 16.46 -20.06 -7.09
C ILE A 232 16.79 -21.49 -6.65
N GLY A 233 16.87 -22.42 -7.60
CA GLY A 233 17.43 -23.75 -7.39
C GLY A 233 18.94 -23.71 -7.37
N VAL A 234 19.55 -24.48 -6.47
CA VAL A 234 21.01 -24.53 -6.32
C VAL A 234 21.54 -25.96 -6.43
N GLY A 235 22.76 -26.14 -6.93
CA GLY A 235 23.38 -27.44 -7.12
C GLY A 235 22.61 -28.30 -8.13
N ASP A 236 22.45 -29.60 -7.82
CA ASP A 236 21.74 -30.54 -8.71
C ASP A 236 20.25 -30.16 -8.92
N MET A 237 19.65 -29.37 -8.04
CA MET A 237 18.29 -28.84 -8.23
C MET A 237 18.24 -27.82 -9.37
N ALA A 238 19.32 -27.08 -9.64
CA ALA A 238 19.37 -26.19 -10.80
C ALA A 238 19.22 -27.01 -12.11
N ASP A 239 19.95 -28.10 -12.23
CA ASP A 239 19.85 -29.00 -13.38
C ASP A 239 18.44 -29.60 -13.51
N TYR A 240 17.86 -30.05 -12.38
CA TYR A 240 16.48 -30.56 -12.34
C TYR A 240 15.45 -29.53 -12.85
N LEU A 241 15.51 -28.30 -12.38
CA LEU A 241 14.56 -27.26 -12.80
C LEU A 241 14.65 -26.98 -14.31
N VAL A 242 15.87 -26.93 -14.87
CA VAL A 242 16.07 -26.66 -16.28
C VAL A 242 15.65 -27.86 -17.14
N GLU A 243 16.09 -29.07 -16.80
CA GLU A 243 15.76 -30.29 -17.56
C GLU A 243 14.26 -30.65 -17.52
N THR A 244 13.52 -30.13 -16.53
CA THR A 244 12.07 -30.36 -16.40
C THR A 244 11.22 -29.15 -16.80
N ASN A 245 11.81 -28.14 -17.48
CA ASN A 245 11.14 -26.93 -17.95
C ASN A 245 10.47 -26.09 -16.83
N LYS A 246 11.05 -26.10 -15.64
CA LYS A 246 10.59 -25.33 -14.47
C LYS A 246 11.46 -24.12 -14.17
N GLY A 247 12.49 -23.86 -14.98
CA GLY A 247 13.42 -22.77 -14.80
C GLY A 247 14.45 -22.69 -15.90
N HIS A 248 15.38 -21.76 -15.75
CA HIS A 248 16.51 -21.56 -16.65
C HIS A 248 17.77 -21.25 -15.83
N TYR A 249 18.95 -21.55 -16.37
CA TYR A 249 20.20 -21.25 -15.72
C TYR A 249 20.40 -19.75 -15.57
N VAL A 250 20.95 -19.34 -14.44
CA VAL A 250 21.31 -17.96 -14.13
C VAL A 250 22.73 -17.89 -13.58
N THR A 251 23.39 -16.77 -13.83
CA THR A 251 24.72 -16.46 -13.31
C THR A 251 24.67 -15.99 -11.85
N TYR A 252 25.81 -15.93 -11.20
CA TYR A 252 25.92 -15.34 -9.85
C TYR A 252 25.40 -13.88 -9.81
N ASP A 253 25.75 -13.08 -10.82
CA ASP A 253 25.35 -11.67 -10.87
C ASP A 253 23.82 -11.53 -11.04
N GLU A 254 23.19 -12.39 -11.85
CA GLU A 254 21.73 -12.44 -11.97
C GLU A 254 21.06 -12.86 -10.67
N VAL A 255 21.62 -13.84 -9.96
CA VAL A 255 21.14 -14.21 -8.61
C VAL A 255 21.22 -13.00 -7.66
N MET A 256 22.31 -12.28 -7.65
CA MET A 256 22.45 -11.07 -6.80
C MET A 256 21.43 -9.99 -7.17
N GLN A 257 21.13 -9.81 -8.46
CA GLN A 257 20.09 -8.89 -8.91
C GLN A 257 18.68 -9.33 -8.43
N ILE A 258 18.38 -10.63 -8.50
CA ILE A 258 17.12 -11.18 -7.98
C ILE A 258 17.00 -10.91 -6.48
N LEU A 259 18.05 -11.17 -5.71
CA LEU A 259 18.07 -10.94 -4.27
C LEU A 259 17.90 -9.46 -3.93
N GLN A 260 18.65 -8.58 -4.59
CA GLN A 260 18.53 -7.13 -4.38
C GLN A 260 17.10 -6.64 -4.70
N LYS A 261 16.53 -7.08 -5.81
CA LYS A 261 15.17 -6.70 -6.19
C LYS A 261 14.14 -7.25 -5.21
N ALA A 262 14.37 -8.43 -4.64
CA ALA A 262 13.54 -8.95 -3.56
C ALA A 262 13.59 -8.06 -2.31
N GLU A 263 14.78 -7.63 -1.90
CA GLU A 263 14.97 -6.70 -0.79
C GLU A 263 14.31 -5.34 -1.04
N ASP A 264 14.41 -4.82 -2.25
CA ASP A 264 13.78 -3.54 -2.64
C ASP A 264 12.25 -3.60 -2.51
N ASN A 265 11.66 -4.75 -2.82
CA ASN A 265 10.24 -5.01 -2.69
C ASN A 265 9.81 -5.48 -1.28
N GLY A 266 10.75 -5.66 -0.35
CA GLY A 266 10.47 -6.13 1.01
C GLY A 266 10.13 -7.63 1.09
N PHE A 267 10.57 -8.42 0.12
CA PHE A 267 10.40 -9.88 0.15
C PHE A 267 11.39 -10.55 1.11
N VAL A 268 11.03 -11.73 1.57
CA VAL A 268 11.78 -12.48 2.58
C VAL A 268 12.58 -13.59 1.94
N HIS A 269 13.88 -13.64 2.21
CA HIS A 269 14.72 -14.76 1.82
C HIS A 269 14.46 -15.97 2.71
N GLN A 270 14.21 -17.11 2.09
CA GLN A 270 14.08 -18.39 2.76
C GLN A 270 14.93 -19.44 2.07
N ILE A 271 15.50 -20.34 2.85
CA ILE A 271 16.21 -21.53 2.36
C ILE A 271 15.46 -22.78 2.79
N THR A 272 15.65 -23.87 2.06
CA THR A 272 15.04 -25.15 2.42
C THR A 272 15.65 -25.71 3.69
N ASN A 273 14.81 -26.15 4.64
CA ASN A 273 15.21 -26.60 5.98
C ASN A 273 14.85 -28.08 6.20
N ILE A 274 15.29 -28.97 5.31
CA ILE A 274 14.95 -30.40 5.38
C ILE A 274 16.14 -31.35 5.23
N ASP A 275 17.30 -30.84 4.80
CA ASP A 275 18.47 -31.67 4.49
C ASP A 275 19.61 -31.52 5.53
N GLY A 276 19.33 -30.81 6.63
CA GLY A 276 20.31 -30.52 7.67
C GLY A 276 21.21 -29.32 7.32
N GLU A 277 22.15 -29.00 8.19
CA GLU A 277 22.95 -27.79 8.15
C GLU A 277 23.93 -27.68 6.95
N ASN A 278 24.16 -28.80 6.30
CA ASN A 278 25.15 -28.87 5.21
C ASN A 278 24.54 -28.80 3.81
N LYS A 279 23.24 -28.73 3.66
CA LYS A 279 22.61 -28.78 2.34
C LYS A 279 21.31 -28.00 2.30
N ILE A 280 21.15 -27.24 1.21
CA ILE A 280 19.89 -26.72 0.74
C ILE A 280 19.71 -27.08 -0.73
N PHE A 281 18.50 -26.99 -1.26
CA PHE A 281 18.25 -27.16 -2.69
C PHE A 281 17.62 -25.93 -3.33
N ALA A 282 17.06 -25.00 -2.52
CA ALA A 282 16.48 -23.78 -3.05
C ALA A 282 16.63 -22.58 -2.10
N ILE A 283 16.69 -21.39 -2.71
CA ILE A 283 16.58 -20.09 -2.08
C ILE A 283 15.34 -19.43 -2.64
N CYS A 284 14.39 -19.08 -1.79
CA CYS A 284 13.13 -18.44 -2.17
C CYS A 284 13.13 -16.96 -1.78
N ASN A 285 12.47 -16.12 -2.60
CA ASN A 285 12.25 -14.69 -2.37
C ASN A 285 10.76 -14.44 -2.16
N CYS A 286 10.30 -14.55 -0.93
CA CYS A 286 8.91 -14.78 -0.58
C CYS A 286 8.12 -13.52 -0.32
N ASN A 287 7.05 -13.31 -1.08
CA ASN A 287 6.00 -12.39 -0.68
C ASN A 287 5.12 -13.07 0.39
N VAL A 288 5.08 -12.49 1.57
CA VAL A 288 4.34 -13.05 2.72
C VAL A 288 2.83 -13.17 2.47
N ASN A 289 2.29 -12.37 1.56
CA ASN A 289 0.86 -12.36 1.26
C ASN A 289 0.41 -13.63 0.53
N VAL A 290 1.33 -14.30 -0.15
CA VAL A 290 1.06 -15.52 -0.93
C VAL A 290 1.83 -16.73 -0.41
N CYS A 291 2.94 -16.53 0.32
CA CYS A 291 3.80 -17.61 0.76
C CYS A 291 3.12 -18.55 1.76
N ASN A 292 3.04 -19.82 1.42
CA ASN A 292 2.40 -20.84 2.27
C ASN A 292 3.14 -21.08 3.59
N ALA A 293 4.46 -20.90 3.62
CA ALA A 293 5.24 -21.04 4.85
C ALA A 293 5.07 -19.83 5.79
N LEU A 294 5.15 -18.61 5.27
CA LEU A 294 5.19 -17.40 6.10
C LEU A 294 3.83 -16.96 6.64
N ARG A 295 2.74 -17.16 5.91
CA ARG A 295 1.42 -16.71 6.35
C ARG A 295 0.76 -17.59 7.41
N THR A 296 1.25 -18.81 7.61
CA THR A 296 0.65 -19.80 8.53
C THR A 296 0.59 -19.34 9.97
N SER A 297 1.63 -18.66 10.46
CA SER A 297 1.65 -18.15 11.83
C SER A 297 0.56 -17.12 12.10
N GLN A 298 0.19 -16.37 11.09
CA GLN A 298 -0.86 -15.36 11.20
C GLN A 298 -2.26 -15.98 11.07
N LEU A 299 -2.39 -16.95 10.15
CA LEU A 299 -3.61 -17.70 9.96
C LEU A 299 -4.01 -18.44 11.23
N PHE A 300 -3.07 -19.15 11.81
CA PHE A 300 -3.31 -20.06 12.89
C PHE A 300 -2.95 -19.47 14.27
N ASN A 301 -2.49 -18.23 14.35
CA ASN A 301 -2.03 -17.59 15.57
C ASN A 301 -1.00 -18.44 16.34
N THR A 302 0.01 -18.92 15.63
CA THR A 302 1.07 -19.80 16.16
C THR A 302 2.44 -19.17 15.96
N PRO A 303 3.49 -19.65 16.66
CA PRO A 303 4.85 -19.31 16.31
C PRO A 303 5.16 -19.66 14.86
N ASN A 304 5.90 -18.78 14.16
CA ASN A 304 6.27 -19.06 12.80
C ASN A 304 7.34 -20.17 12.75
N MET A 305 7.05 -21.22 11.99
CA MET A 305 8.01 -22.30 11.75
C MET A 305 9.19 -21.83 10.89
N SER A 306 8.98 -20.80 10.06
CA SER A 306 9.97 -20.23 9.19
C SER A 306 10.45 -18.91 9.79
N ARG A 307 11.51 -18.94 10.59
CA ARG A 307 12.15 -17.78 11.19
C ARG A 307 13.66 -17.98 11.27
N SER A 308 14.38 -16.91 11.54
CA SER A 308 15.83 -16.93 11.82
C SER A 308 16.12 -16.86 13.33
N ALA A 309 17.40 -16.88 13.68
CA ALA A 309 17.88 -16.68 15.05
C ALA A 309 17.71 -15.24 15.57
N TYR A 310 17.24 -14.33 14.75
CA TYR A 310 17.25 -12.90 15.04
C TYR A 310 15.88 -12.38 15.43
N VAL A 311 15.90 -11.31 16.23
CA VAL A 311 14.72 -10.50 16.60
C VAL A 311 15.08 -9.03 16.41
N ALA A 312 14.19 -8.28 15.79
CA ALA A 312 14.37 -6.84 15.64
C ALA A 312 14.11 -6.11 16.96
N ARG A 313 14.93 -5.10 17.25
CA ARG A 313 14.73 -4.17 18.38
C ARG A 313 14.79 -2.74 17.89
N VAL A 314 14.03 -1.86 18.53
CA VAL A 314 13.96 -0.44 18.19
C VAL A 314 14.72 0.36 19.24
N GLU A 315 15.54 1.29 18.76
CA GLU A 315 16.15 2.35 19.56
C GLU A 315 15.23 3.59 19.49
N PRO A 316 14.37 3.81 20.51
CA PRO A 316 13.33 4.85 20.44
C PRO A 316 13.89 6.27 20.22
N GLU A 317 15.09 6.55 20.72
CA GLU A 317 15.74 7.86 20.59
C GLU A 317 16.10 8.20 19.13
N ASN A 318 16.41 7.19 18.34
CA ASN A 318 16.69 7.35 16.92
C ASN A 318 15.42 7.30 16.07
N CYS A 319 14.35 6.70 16.59
CA CYS A 319 13.13 6.48 15.83
C CYS A 319 12.33 7.77 15.65
N VAL A 320 11.88 8.00 14.42
CA VAL A 320 11.05 9.15 14.02
C VAL A 320 9.63 8.75 13.59
N ALA A 321 9.20 7.53 13.88
CA ALA A 321 7.89 7.01 13.52
C ALA A 321 7.51 7.23 12.05
N CYS A 322 8.47 7.15 11.12
CA CYS A 322 8.18 7.29 9.70
C CYS A 322 7.29 6.16 9.17
N GLY A 323 7.31 5.00 9.82
CA GLY A 323 6.45 3.87 9.50
C GLY A 323 7.00 2.93 8.42
N ARG A 324 8.16 3.22 7.83
CA ARG A 324 8.75 2.36 6.77
C ARG A 324 8.96 0.93 7.23
N CYS A 325 9.57 0.74 8.40
CA CYS A 325 9.78 -0.59 8.98
C CYS A 325 8.46 -1.34 9.24
N ALA A 326 7.39 -0.64 9.61
CA ALA A 326 6.07 -1.22 9.79
C ALA A 326 5.41 -1.57 8.45
N GLU A 327 5.59 -0.72 7.43
CA GLU A 327 5.04 -0.91 6.09
C GLU A 327 5.63 -2.16 5.41
N TYR A 328 6.94 -2.33 5.53
CA TYR A 328 7.65 -3.46 4.92
C TYR A 328 7.73 -4.70 5.82
N CYS A 329 7.25 -4.65 7.07
CA CYS A 329 7.33 -5.81 7.95
C CYS A 329 6.45 -6.96 7.44
N PRO A 330 7.04 -8.05 6.92
CA PRO A 330 6.27 -9.14 6.34
C PRO A 330 5.44 -9.91 7.37
N ALA A 331 5.89 -9.93 8.62
CA ALA A 331 5.22 -10.66 9.70
C ALA A 331 4.22 -9.79 10.48
N GLY A 332 4.09 -8.49 10.16
CA GLY A 332 3.29 -7.56 10.96
C GLY A 332 3.76 -7.41 12.41
N ALA A 333 5.03 -7.70 12.66
CA ALA A 333 5.64 -7.61 13.99
C ALA A 333 5.98 -6.18 14.39
N VAL A 334 6.32 -5.33 13.42
CA VAL A 334 6.64 -3.92 13.66
C VAL A 334 5.36 -3.10 13.56
N LYS A 335 5.10 -2.33 14.59
CA LYS A 335 3.94 -1.45 14.71
C LYS A 335 4.38 -0.01 14.95
N LEU A 336 3.53 0.95 14.65
CA LEU A 336 3.72 2.32 15.05
C LEU A 336 3.15 2.50 16.46
N GLY A 337 3.96 3.00 17.36
CA GLY A 337 3.61 3.30 18.71
C GLY A 337 3.96 4.76 19.07
N GLN A 338 3.99 5.05 20.35
CA GLN A 338 4.38 6.37 20.83
C GLN A 338 5.59 6.26 21.76
N LYS A 339 6.42 7.29 21.73
CA LYS A 339 7.61 7.43 22.54
C LYS A 339 7.32 8.16 23.86
N LEU A 340 6.40 9.10 23.84
CA LEU A 340 6.04 9.88 25.03
C LEU A 340 5.40 8.98 26.08
N CYS A 341 5.81 9.18 27.34
CA CYS A 341 5.22 8.53 28.49
C CYS A 341 3.97 9.29 28.99
N THR A 342 3.08 8.59 29.68
CA THR A 342 2.03 9.22 30.48
C THR A 342 2.58 9.62 31.86
N LYS A 343 1.82 10.42 32.59
CA LYS A 343 2.14 10.76 34.01
C LYS A 343 2.11 9.51 34.90
N ASP A 344 1.42 8.48 34.47
CA ASP A 344 1.31 7.21 35.17
C ASP A 344 2.42 6.20 34.78
N GLY A 345 3.28 6.58 33.86
CA GLY A 345 4.41 5.77 33.37
C GLY A 345 4.40 5.49 31.88
N PRO A 346 5.31 4.62 31.41
CA PRO A 346 5.42 4.28 30.00
C PRO A 346 4.16 3.62 29.45
N ILE A 347 3.83 3.95 28.19
CA ILE A 347 2.74 3.26 27.49
C ILE A 347 3.20 1.86 27.08
N THR A 348 2.49 0.85 27.56
CA THR A 348 2.74 -0.54 27.20
C THR A 348 1.83 -0.97 26.05
N TYR A 349 2.45 -1.51 25.00
CA TYR A 349 1.73 -2.04 23.88
C TYR A 349 1.53 -3.54 24.00
N PRO A 350 0.36 -4.07 23.64
CA PRO A 350 0.10 -5.50 23.72
C PRO A 350 1.01 -6.25 22.75
N LYS A 351 1.63 -7.31 23.26
CA LYS A 351 2.34 -8.31 22.44
C LYS A 351 1.33 -9.34 21.97
N GLN A 352 1.58 -9.91 20.82
CA GLN A 352 0.79 -11.06 20.42
C GLN A 352 1.08 -12.22 21.37
N GLU A 353 0.03 -12.71 22.01
CA GLU A 353 0.12 -13.96 22.76
C GLU A 353 0.16 -15.13 21.77
N LEU A 354 1.20 -15.95 21.90
CA LEU A 354 1.29 -17.20 21.16
C LEU A 354 0.69 -18.31 22.05
N PRO A 355 -0.12 -19.21 21.50
CA PRO A 355 -0.84 -20.20 22.29
C PRO A 355 0.08 -21.33 22.77
N ASP A 356 1.11 -20.99 23.55
CA ASP A 356 2.10 -21.94 24.07
C ASP A 356 1.56 -22.80 25.22
N ALA A 357 0.61 -22.28 25.99
CA ALA A 357 0.02 -22.95 27.14
C ALA A 357 -1.46 -23.34 26.96
N VAL A 358 -2.03 -23.18 25.78
CA VAL A 358 -3.43 -23.51 25.50
C VAL A 358 -3.55 -24.56 24.41
N LYS A 359 -4.60 -25.38 24.49
CA LYS A 359 -4.93 -26.27 23.37
C LYS A 359 -5.39 -25.45 22.20
N TRP A 360 -4.75 -25.67 21.06
CA TRP A 360 -4.95 -24.93 19.86
C TRP A 360 -6.16 -25.43 19.06
N GLY A 361 -6.91 -24.52 18.44
CA GLY A 361 -8.11 -24.87 17.71
C GLY A 361 -8.69 -23.70 16.90
N PRO A 362 -9.80 -23.92 16.20
CA PRO A 362 -10.42 -22.94 15.30
C PRO A 362 -10.75 -21.60 15.93
N ASP A 363 -11.05 -21.55 17.22
CA ASP A 363 -11.32 -20.34 18.00
C ASP A 363 -10.11 -19.41 18.14
N LYS A 364 -8.91 -19.92 17.85
CA LYS A 364 -7.64 -19.17 17.89
C LYS A 364 -7.14 -18.73 16.51
N TRP A 365 -7.86 -19.08 15.45
CA TRP A 365 -7.43 -18.79 14.08
C TRP A 365 -7.95 -17.46 13.55
N ALA A 366 -7.20 -16.84 12.66
CA ALA A 366 -7.63 -15.63 11.97
C ALA A 366 -8.51 -15.99 10.77
N ILE A 367 -9.82 -16.10 11.00
CA ILE A 367 -10.80 -16.52 9.99
C ILE A 367 -10.90 -15.51 8.84
N ASP A 368 -10.71 -14.24 9.13
CA ASP A 368 -10.90 -13.14 8.21
C ASP A 368 -9.58 -12.61 7.61
N TYR A 369 -8.51 -13.42 7.61
CA TYR A 369 -7.22 -12.98 7.10
C TYR A 369 -7.25 -12.57 5.62
N ARG A 370 -8.16 -13.16 4.83
CA ARG A 370 -8.35 -12.79 3.44
C ARG A 370 -8.86 -11.37 3.28
N ASP A 371 -9.74 -10.93 4.16
CA ASP A 371 -10.37 -9.62 4.12
C ASP A 371 -9.60 -8.56 4.89
N LYS A 372 -9.12 -8.91 6.08
CA LYS A 372 -8.42 -7.98 6.97
C LYS A 372 -6.91 -8.06 6.90
N ASN A 373 -6.40 -8.81 6.03
CA ASN A 373 -5.02 -9.17 5.87
C ASN A 373 -4.09 -8.55 6.86
N ARG A 374 -4.06 -9.24 7.88
CA ARG A 374 -2.96 -9.52 8.70
C ARG A 374 -2.06 -8.39 9.17
N ILE A 375 -1.70 -7.49 8.34
CA ILE A 375 -0.46 -6.85 8.56
C ILE A 375 -0.58 -5.65 9.41
N ASN A 376 -1.71 -5.09 9.48
CA ASN A 376 -1.67 -3.69 9.55
C ASN A 376 -2.62 -3.07 10.47
N CYS A 377 -3.23 -3.88 11.25
CA CYS A 377 -4.03 -3.39 12.34
C CYS A 377 -3.12 -2.90 13.43
N TYR A 378 -3.08 -1.62 13.62
CA TYR A 378 -2.40 -0.97 14.70
C TYR A 378 -3.44 -0.34 15.59
N ASP A 379 -3.54 -0.88 16.74
CA ASP A 379 -4.30 -0.38 17.87
C ASP A 379 -3.45 0.53 18.78
N THR A 380 -2.31 0.96 18.28
CA THR A 380 -1.36 1.78 19.02
C THR A 380 -1.28 3.18 18.44
N GLY A 381 -1.23 4.19 19.31
CA GLY A 381 -1.04 5.57 18.90
C GLY A 381 0.30 5.77 18.18
N THR A 382 0.34 6.76 17.31
CA THR A 382 1.57 7.19 16.63
C THR A 382 1.70 8.70 16.70
N ALA A 383 2.69 9.30 16.03
CA ALA A 383 2.83 10.75 15.98
C ALA A 383 1.55 11.41 15.44
N PRO A 384 0.88 12.31 16.21
CA PRO A 384 -0.40 12.90 15.81
C PRO A 384 -0.36 13.64 14.48
N CYS A 385 0.77 14.29 14.17
CA CYS A 385 0.97 14.96 12.89
C CYS A 385 0.94 14.01 11.69
N LYS A 386 1.43 12.76 11.83
CA LYS A 386 1.31 11.71 10.81
C LYS A 386 -0.13 11.19 10.70
N THR A 387 -0.77 10.97 11.85
CA THR A 387 -2.15 10.45 11.93
C THR A 387 -3.15 11.41 11.29
N ALA A 388 -3.04 12.70 11.56
CA ALA A 388 -3.93 13.73 11.05
C ALA A 388 -3.73 14.06 9.56
N CYS A 389 -2.57 13.75 9.00
CA CYS A 389 -2.31 13.95 7.57
C CYS A 389 -3.05 12.90 6.74
N PRO A 390 -3.91 13.27 5.78
CA PRO A 390 -4.62 12.32 4.92
C PRO A 390 -3.69 11.40 4.12
N ALA A 391 -2.51 11.91 3.72
CA ALA A 391 -1.48 11.13 3.04
C ALA A 391 -0.53 10.41 4.01
N HIS A 392 -0.69 10.59 5.32
CA HIS A 392 0.17 9.99 6.36
C HIS A 392 1.67 10.23 6.16
N ILE A 393 2.04 11.45 5.76
CA ILE A 393 3.45 11.85 5.56
C ILE A 393 4.23 11.67 6.86
N ALA A 394 5.47 11.21 6.75
CA ALA A 394 6.37 10.98 7.87
C ALA A 394 6.94 12.30 8.44
N VAL A 395 6.08 13.14 9.02
CA VAL A 395 6.41 14.50 9.46
C VAL A 395 7.63 14.53 10.39
N GLN A 396 7.60 13.74 11.46
CA GLN A 396 8.69 13.67 12.42
C GLN A 396 10.03 13.26 11.76
N GLY A 397 9.96 12.42 10.73
CA GLY A 397 11.11 11.97 9.96
C GLY A 397 11.77 13.09 9.16
N TYR A 398 11.00 13.80 8.35
CA TYR A 398 11.59 14.86 7.53
C TYR A 398 12.02 16.09 8.36
N LEU A 399 11.37 16.36 9.50
CA LEU A 399 11.83 17.38 10.45
C LEU A 399 13.21 17.01 11.00
N LYS A 400 13.44 15.75 11.40
CA LYS A 400 14.76 15.31 11.90
C LYS A 400 15.84 15.34 10.82
N MET A 401 15.52 14.97 9.59
CA MET A 401 16.44 15.08 8.45
C MET A 401 16.78 16.54 8.13
N ALA A 402 15.77 17.43 8.17
CA ALA A 402 15.99 18.86 7.98
C ALA A 402 16.85 19.47 9.08
N ALA A 403 16.67 19.07 10.34
CA ALA A 403 17.54 19.45 11.44
C ALA A 403 19.02 19.09 11.22
N GLN A 404 19.27 18.05 10.43
CA GLN A 404 20.61 17.56 10.08
C GLN A 404 21.15 18.15 8.77
N GLY A 405 20.43 19.05 8.11
CA GLY A 405 20.80 19.58 6.79
C GLY A 405 20.60 18.58 5.63
N ARG A 406 19.96 17.44 5.86
CA ARG A 406 19.69 16.38 4.87
C ARG A 406 18.42 16.67 4.10
N TYR A 407 18.38 17.81 3.40
CA TYR A 407 17.13 18.28 2.75
C TYR A 407 16.67 17.39 1.60
N ARG A 408 17.62 16.83 0.83
CA ARG A 408 17.30 15.89 -0.25
C ARG A 408 16.68 14.59 0.26
N ASP A 409 17.19 14.05 1.36
CA ASP A 409 16.64 12.85 2.01
C ASP A 409 15.27 13.15 2.64
N ALA A 410 15.11 14.32 3.24
CA ALA A 410 13.83 14.80 3.77
C ALA A 410 12.77 14.90 2.65
N LEU A 411 13.14 15.44 1.50
CA LEU A 411 12.27 15.51 0.33
C LEU A 411 11.91 14.12 -0.19
N ALA A 412 12.89 13.22 -0.31
CA ALA A 412 12.67 11.84 -0.70
C ALA A 412 11.66 11.14 0.22
N LEU A 413 11.77 11.36 1.53
CA LEU A 413 10.85 10.82 2.51
C LEU A 413 9.42 11.40 2.34
N ILE A 414 9.29 12.70 2.06
CA ILE A 414 7.99 13.31 1.78
C ILE A 414 7.38 12.72 0.50
N LYS A 415 8.17 12.61 -0.59
CA LYS A 415 7.71 12.13 -1.90
C LYS A 415 7.29 10.66 -1.93
N LYS A 416 7.58 9.89 -0.89
CA LYS A 416 7.02 8.54 -0.69
C LYS A 416 5.50 8.55 -0.47
N GLU A 417 4.95 9.67 0.01
CA GLU A 417 3.52 9.81 0.31
C GLU A 417 2.87 10.98 -0.45
N ASN A 418 3.63 11.99 -0.82
CA ASN A 418 3.15 13.21 -1.45
C ASN A 418 4.08 13.64 -2.59
N PRO A 419 3.65 13.51 -3.86
CA PRO A 419 4.45 13.91 -5.03
C PRO A 419 4.60 15.43 -5.18
N PHE A 420 3.79 16.24 -4.49
CA PHE A 420 3.70 17.70 -4.66
C PHE A 420 4.04 18.48 -3.37
N PRO A 421 5.23 18.29 -2.78
CA PRO A 421 5.60 18.95 -1.52
C PRO A 421 5.67 20.48 -1.64
N ALA A 422 6.11 21.03 -2.78
CA ALA A 422 6.19 22.46 -3.00
C ALA A 422 4.81 23.11 -3.08
N VAL A 423 3.86 22.45 -3.74
CA VAL A 423 2.45 22.86 -3.78
C VAL A 423 1.85 22.82 -2.38
N CYS A 424 1.97 21.67 -1.69
CA CYS A 424 1.40 21.51 -0.36
C CYS A 424 2.05 22.43 0.68
N GLY A 425 3.31 22.81 0.51
CA GLY A 425 3.98 23.80 1.38
C GLY A 425 3.44 25.23 1.25
N ARG A 426 2.55 25.48 0.28
CA ARG A 426 1.91 26.78 0.04
C ARG A 426 0.42 26.80 0.35
N VAL A 427 -0.28 25.68 0.09
CA VAL A 427 -1.75 25.67 0.11
C VAL A 427 -2.37 24.56 0.98
N CYS A 428 -1.58 23.90 1.83
CA CYS A 428 -2.09 22.87 2.72
C CYS A 428 -2.88 23.50 3.88
N ASN A 429 -3.96 22.83 4.28
CA ASN A 429 -4.76 23.23 5.44
C ASN A 429 -4.14 22.84 6.81
N ARG A 430 -2.92 22.34 6.82
CA ARG A 430 -2.06 22.14 8.02
C ARG A 430 -2.67 21.30 9.15
N ARG A 431 -3.52 20.32 8.88
CA ARG A 431 -4.09 19.39 9.90
C ARG A 431 -3.02 18.76 10.80
N CYS A 432 -1.81 18.58 10.28
CA CYS A 432 -0.67 18.09 11.06
C CYS A 432 -0.22 19.08 12.16
N GLU A 433 -0.33 20.38 11.93
CA GLU A 433 -0.05 21.42 12.93
C GLU A 433 -1.18 21.50 13.96
N ASP A 434 -2.45 21.44 13.53
CA ASP A 434 -3.60 21.41 14.42
C ASP A 434 -3.54 20.23 15.40
N ALA A 435 -3.10 19.08 14.89
CA ALA A 435 -2.93 17.86 15.69
C ALA A 435 -1.60 17.79 16.46
N CYS A 436 -0.68 18.74 16.27
CA CYS A 436 0.65 18.68 16.87
C CYS A 436 0.58 18.73 18.40
N THR A 437 1.20 17.75 19.07
CA THR A 437 1.26 17.70 20.54
C THR A 437 1.91 18.94 21.12
N ARG A 438 2.87 19.54 20.41
CA ARG A 438 3.51 20.80 20.87
C ARG A 438 2.49 21.93 21.06
N GLY A 439 1.39 21.94 20.28
CA GLY A 439 0.31 22.92 20.43
C GLY A 439 -0.42 22.87 21.78
N THR A 440 -0.30 21.77 22.53
CA THR A 440 -0.84 21.67 23.88
C THR A 440 0.12 22.24 24.96
N VAL A 441 1.34 22.59 24.57
CA VAL A 441 2.39 23.10 25.46
C VAL A 441 2.55 24.63 25.30
N ASP A 442 2.77 25.03 24.05
CA ASP A 442 2.91 26.44 23.65
C ASP A 442 2.28 26.66 22.25
N GLN A 443 3.05 26.55 21.20
CA GLN A 443 2.59 26.64 19.80
C GLN A 443 3.04 25.43 19.00
N ALA A 444 2.16 24.92 18.12
CA ALA A 444 2.49 23.83 17.22
C ALA A 444 3.79 24.11 16.44
N VAL A 445 4.52 23.06 16.07
CA VAL A 445 5.67 23.19 15.16
C VAL A 445 5.18 23.70 13.80
N ALA A 446 5.91 24.64 13.19
CA ALA A 446 5.62 25.17 11.85
C ALA A 446 5.98 24.13 10.74
N ILE A 447 5.25 23.02 10.75
CA ILE A 447 5.51 21.84 9.95
C ILE A 447 5.47 22.16 8.46
N ASP A 448 4.48 22.95 8.05
CA ASP A 448 4.25 23.31 6.66
C ASP A 448 5.33 24.25 6.13
N ALA A 449 5.76 25.20 6.95
CA ALA A 449 6.85 26.12 6.61
C ALA A 449 8.19 25.38 6.43
N VAL A 450 8.50 24.37 7.26
CA VAL A 450 9.67 23.53 7.10
C VAL A 450 9.54 22.68 5.82
N LYS A 451 8.37 22.15 5.51
CA LYS A 451 8.11 21.40 4.26
C LYS A 451 8.29 22.30 3.04
N LYS A 452 7.79 23.56 3.06
CA LYS A 452 8.02 24.57 2.01
C LYS A 452 9.51 24.76 1.80
N PHE A 453 10.28 24.98 2.88
CA PHE A 453 11.73 25.16 2.81
C PHE A 453 12.43 23.96 2.14
N ILE A 454 12.11 22.73 2.57
CA ILE A 454 12.70 21.50 1.99
C ILE A 454 12.41 21.42 0.49
N ALA A 455 11.18 21.70 0.07
CA ALA A 455 10.79 21.66 -1.32
C ALA A 455 11.47 22.77 -2.15
N GLU A 456 11.66 23.95 -1.58
CA GLU A 456 12.39 25.06 -2.25
C GLU A 456 13.87 24.74 -2.50
N GLN A 457 14.51 23.99 -1.61
CA GLN A 457 15.89 23.50 -1.83
C GLN A 457 15.97 22.66 -3.12
N ASP A 458 14.97 21.84 -3.38
CA ASP A 458 14.90 21.02 -4.60
C ASP A 458 14.51 21.86 -5.83
N LEU A 459 13.51 22.76 -5.70
CA LEU A 459 13.11 23.64 -6.82
C LEU A 459 14.27 24.47 -7.35
N ASN A 460 15.19 24.88 -6.49
CA ASN A 460 16.36 25.67 -6.81
C ASN A 460 17.62 24.83 -7.12
N ALA A 461 17.54 23.49 -7.02
CA ALA A 461 18.66 22.60 -7.26
C ALA A 461 18.97 22.47 -8.77
N ALA A 462 20.25 22.34 -9.09
CA ALA A 462 20.69 22.06 -10.47
C ALA A 462 20.13 20.73 -11.01
N HIS A 463 19.94 19.74 -10.12
CA HIS A 463 19.35 18.44 -10.41
C HIS A 463 18.25 18.14 -9.41
N ARG A 464 17.02 18.11 -9.89
CA ARG A 464 15.83 17.78 -9.12
C ARG A 464 15.86 16.33 -8.62
N TYR A 465 15.20 16.07 -7.50
CA TYR A 465 15.01 14.72 -7.01
C TYR A 465 13.90 14.00 -7.79
N VAL A 466 14.29 12.94 -8.48
CA VAL A 466 13.37 11.99 -9.13
C VAL A 466 13.43 10.68 -8.34
N PRO A 467 12.29 10.11 -7.92
CA PRO A 467 12.30 8.85 -7.17
C PRO A 467 12.70 7.67 -8.04
N ASP A 468 13.28 6.67 -7.39
CA ASP A 468 13.59 5.40 -8.03
C ASP A 468 12.31 4.63 -8.38
N VAL A 469 12.34 3.94 -9.51
CA VAL A 469 11.27 3.03 -9.92
C VAL A 469 11.50 1.68 -9.24
N VAL A 470 10.57 1.25 -8.40
CA VAL A 470 10.59 -0.05 -7.71
C VAL A 470 9.46 -0.92 -8.25
N GLN A 471 9.83 -1.90 -9.07
CA GLN A 471 8.88 -2.76 -9.76
C GLN A 471 8.91 -4.18 -9.19
N PRO A 472 7.75 -4.75 -8.80
CA PRO A 472 7.67 -6.12 -8.28
C PRO A 472 7.62 -7.17 -9.41
N SER A 473 8.54 -7.06 -10.39
CA SER A 473 8.71 -8.00 -11.50
C SER A 473 10.17 -8.07 -11.91
N LEU A 474 10.62 -9.25 -12.28
CA LEU A 474 11.95 -9.50 -12.86
C LEU A 474 11.91 -9.48 -14.41
N GLN A 475 10.73 -9.46 -15.01
CA GLN A 475 10.53 -9.57 -16.47
C GLN A 475 10.57 -8.24 -17.22
N GLY A 476 10.84 -7.12 -16.54
CA GLY A 476 10.93 -5.81 -17.16
C GLY A 476 9.68 -4.94 -16.93
N PRO A 477 9.56 -3.83 -17.66
CA PRO A 477 8.51 -2.85 -17.43
C PRO A 477 7.11 -3.41 -17.75
N TRP A 478 6.12 -2.89 -17.00
CA TRP A 478 4.74 -3.30 -17.16
C TRP A 478 4.17 -2.83 -18.51
N PRO A 479 3.62 -3.74 -19.37
CA PRO A 479 3.10 -3.37 -20.68
C PRO A 479 1.67 -2.81 -20.66
N GLN A 480 0.94 -2.94 -19.52
CA GLN A 480 -0.46 -2.54 -19.45
C GLN A 480 -0.61 -1.02 -19.57
N LYS A 481 -1.46 -0.59 -20.50
CA LYS A 481 -1.83 0.80 -20.67
C LYS A 481 -2.90 1.21 -19.66
N ILE A 482 -2.67 2.33 -18.99
CA ILE A 482 -3.58 2.90 -17.99
C ILE A 482 -3.90 4.33 -18.40
N ALA A 483 -5.20 4.66 -18.44
CA ALA A 483 -5.69 6.01 -18.73
C ALA A 483 -6.12 6.71 -17.45
N ILE A 484 -5.67 7.93 -17.27
CA ILE A 484 -6.04 8.80 -16.16
C ILE A 484 -6.79 9.99 -16.76
N ILE A 485 -8.03 10.21 -16.33
CA ILE A 485 -8.92 11.23 -16.86
C ILE A 485 -8.98 12.39 -15.87
N GLY A 486 -8.29 13.48 -16.23
CA GLY A 486 -8.11 14.68 -15.41
C GLY A 486 -6.70 14.82 -14.85
N GLY A 487 -6.06 15.91 -15.20
CA GLY A 487 -4.70 16.31 -14.80
C GLY A 487 -4.67 17.18 -13.53
N GLY A 488 -5.62 16.98 -12.60
CA GLY A 488 -5.62 17.59 -11.27
C GLY A 488 -4.77 16.80 -10.26
N PRO A 489 -4.70 17.24 -8.98
CA PRO A 489 -3.83 16.61 -7.98
C PRO A 489 -4.11 15.13 -7.76
N ALA A 490 -5.36 14.68 -7.83
CA ALA A 490 -5.70 13.26 -7.68
C ALA A 490 -5.19 12.41 -8.86
N GLY A 491 -5.45 12.86 -10.10
CA GLY A 491 -5.01 12.15 -11.30
C GLY A 491 -3.49 12.14 -11.45
N LEU A 492 -2.84 13.28 -11.25
CA LEU A 492 -1.38 13.38 -11.30
C LEU A 492 -0.71 12.54 -10.20
N SER A 493 -1.29 12.47 -8.99
CA SER A 493 -0.78 11.59 -7.94
C SER A 493 -0.93 10.12 -8.31
N CYS A 494 -2.08 9.72 -8.87
CA CYS A 494 -2.26 8.36 -9.37
C CYS A 494 -1.22 8.02 -10.45
N ALA A 495 -0.98 8.93 -11.39
CA ALA A 495 0.05 8.78 -12.41
C ALA A 495 1.45 8.61 -11.82
N TYR A 496 1.80 9.46 -10.84
CA TYR A 496 3.08 9.39 -10.14
C TYR A 496 3.30 8.04 -9.48
N PHE A 497 2.36 7.56 -8.67
CA PHE A 497 2.51 6.29 -7.95
C PHE A 497 2.52 5.07 -8.89
N LEU A 498 1.81 5.12 -10.01
CA LEU A 498 1.90 4.11 -11.07
C LEU A 498 3.26 4.14 -11.75
N ALA A 499 3.79 5.34 -12.04
CA ALA A 499 5.09 5.49 -12.69
C ALA A 499 6.23 4.96 -11.79
N VAL A 500 6.20 5.27 -10.49
CA VAL A 500 7.16 4.72 -9.51
C VAL A 500 7.09 3.20 -9.42
N GLN A 501 5.94 2.58 -9.75
CA GLN A 501 5.78 1.13 -9.85
C GLN A 501 6.14 0.55 -11.21
N GLY A 502 6.66 1.36 -12.14
CA GLY A 502 7.15 0.89 -13.44
C GLY A 502 6.12 0.90 -14.58
N TYR A 503 4.97 1.56 -14.40
CA TYR A 503 4.02 1.83 -15.50
C TYR A 503 4.37 3.10 -16.25
N LYS A 504 3.80 3.25 -17.45
CA LYS A 504 3.80 4.49 -18.23
C LYS A 504 2.36 4.94 -18.46
N PRO A 505 1.69 5.52 -17.45
CA PRO A 505 0.30 5.93 -17.58
C PRO A 505 0.17 7.14 -18.50
N THR A 506 -0.99 7.26 -19.15
CA THR A 506 -1.37 8.44 -19.94
C THR A 506 -2.42 9.25 -19.21
N VAL A 507 -2.15 10.53 -18.99
CA VAL A 507 -3.10 11.50 -18.40
C VAL A 507 -3.76 12.28 -19.52
N PHE A 508 -5.09 12.26 -19.58
CA PHE A 508 -5.91 13.08 -20.49
C PHE A 508 -6.48 14.27 -19.72
N GLU A 509 -6.09 15.46 -20.13
CA GLU A 509 -6.53 16.72 -19.52
C GLU A 509 -7.26 17.58 -20.56
N LYS A 510 -8.50 18.01 -20.22
CA LYS A 510 -9.30 18.82 -21.15
C LYS A 510 -8.76 20.25 -21.35
N ASN A 511 -8.09 20.78 -20.35
CA ASN A 511 -7.50 22.12 -20.43
C ASN A 511 -6.14 22.09 -21.14
N GLU A 512 -5.66 23.27 -21.55
CA GLU A 512 -4.37 23.42 -22.24
C GLU A 512 -3.16 23.08 -21.37
N ARG A 513 -3.31 23.16 -20.04
CA ARG A 513 -2.24 22.86 -19.07
C ARG A 513 -2.76 21.99 -17.93
N PRO A 514 -1.95 21.06 -17.40
CA PRO A 514 -2.32 20.25 -16.26
C PRO A 514 -2.21 21.04 -14.95
N GLY A 515 -2.81 20.52 -13.90
CA GLY A 515 -2.79 21.08 -12.54
C GLY A 515 -4.19 21.19 -11.93
N GLY A 516 -5.26 21.10 -12.73
CA GLY A 516 -6.64 21.16 -12.24
C GLY A 516 -6.89 22.43 -11.41
N MET A 517 -7.57 22.29 -10.27
CA MET A 517 -7.88 23.44 -9.38
C MET A 517 -6.65 24.10 -8.77
N LEU A 518 -5.50 23.45 -8.69
CA LEU A 518 -4.24 24.08 -8.28
C LEU A 518 -3.86 25.24 -9.24
N ARG A 519 -4.14 25.04 -10.52
CA ARG A 519 -3.85 26.04 -11.57
C ARG A 519 -5.02 26.99 -11.80
N TYR A 520 -6.23 26.44 -11.93
CA TYR A 520 -7.40 27.15 -12.41
C TYR A 520 -8.32 27.67 -11.30
N GLY A 521 -8.07 27.30 -10.04
CA GLY A 521 -8.85 27.72 -8.89
C GLY A 521 -8.06 28.48 -7.83
N ILE A 522 -6.80 28.13 -7.59
CA ILE A 522 -5.96 28.79 -6.60
C ILE A 522 -5.24 29.99 -7.21
N PRO A 523 -5.37 31.22 -6.63
CA PRO A 523 -4.70 32.41 -7.13
C PRO A 523 -3.17 32.32 -7.10
N SER A 524 -2.49 33.02 -8.01
CA SER A 524 -1.03 32.96 -8.12
C SER A 524 -0.31 33.54 -6.92
N PHE A 525 -0.92 34.46 -6.18
CA PHE A 525 -0.33 35.01 -4.94
C PHE A 525 -0.30 34.01 -3.77
N LYS A 526 -1.02 32.89 -3.89
CA LYS A 526 -0.92 31.71 -2.99
C LYS A 526 -0.07 30.59 -3.58
N LEU A 527 -0.18 30.36 -4.89
CA LEU A 527 0.49 29.27 -5.57
C LEU A 527 0.90 29.69 -6.97
N GLU A 528 2.15 30.08 -7.14
CA GLU A 528 2.70 30.46 -8.44
C GLU A 528 2.68 29.27 -9.43
N LYS A 529 2.32 29.53 -10.68
CA LYS A 529 2.06 28.48 -11.69
C LYS A 529 3.30 27.71 -12.11
N ASN A 530 4.49 28.35 -12.06
CA ASN A 530 5.78 27.70 -12.30
C ASN A 530 6.11 26.62 -11.25
N VAL A 531 5.66 26.77 -10.01
CA VAL A 531 5.81 25.74 -8.96
C VAL A 531 5.03 24.49 -9.33
N ILE A 532 3.82 24.65 -9.86
CA ILE A 532 3.00 23.51 -10.33
C ILE A 532 3.68 22.82 -11.50
N ASP A 533 4.18 23.59 -12.48
CA ASP A 533 4.87 23.06 -13.65
C ASP A 533 6.11 22.27 -13.24
N ALA A 534 6.93 22.82 -12.34
CA ALA A 534 8.13 22.18 -11.85
C ALA A 534 7.86 20.84 -11.11
N GLU A 535 6.78 20.73 -10.35
CA GLU A 535 6.40 19.47 -9.71
C GLU A 535 5.87 18.45 -10.73
N ILE A 536 5.16 18.89 -11.77
CA ILE A 536 4.64 18.04 -12.84
C ILE A 536 5.77 17.53 -13.76
N ASP A 537 6.84 18.29 -13.94
CA ASP A 537 7.99 17.88 -14.74
C ASP A 537 8.64 16.62 -14.21
N ILE A 538 8.65 16.39 -12.89
CA ILE A 538 9.10 15.13 -12.28
C ILE A 538 8.27 13.93 -12.77
N LEU A 539 6.97 14.10 -12.99
CA LEU A 539 6.13 13.03 -13.54
C LEU A 539 6.51 12.71 -14.99
N ARG A 540 6.84 13.75 -15.78
CA ARG A 540 7.31 13.57 -17.16
C ARG A 540 8.65 12.84 -17.20
N GLU A 541 9.58 13.17 -16.30
CA GLU A 541 10.85 12.46 -16.16
C GLU A 541 10.65 10.98 -15.78
N LEU A 542 9.63 10.65 -14.98
CA LEU A 542 9.22 9.28 -14.68
C LEU A 542 8.55 8.56 -15.86
N GLY A 543 8.31 9.24 -16.97
CA GLY A 543 7.72 8.69 -18.19
C GLY A 543 6.19 8.73 -18.26
N VAL A 544 5.54 9.59 -17.47
CA VAL A 544 4.10 9.85 -17.58
C VAL A 544 3.83 10.67 -18.86
N ASP A 545 2.94 10.15 -19.71
CA ASP A 545 2.46 10.85 -20.90
C ASP A 545 1.27 11.76 -20.53
N ILE A 546 1.41 13.08 -20.68
CA ILE A 546 0.36 14.04 -20.32
C ILE A 546 -0.15 14.72 -21.60
N ARG A 547 -1.38 14.43 -21.98
CA ARG A 547 -2.08 14.92 -23.16
C ARG A 547 -3.10 15.96 -22.76
N CYS A 548 -2.76 17.23 -23.01
CA CYS A 548 -3.63 18.37 -22.76
C CYS A 548 -4.50 18.70 -23.97
N GLY A 549 -5.63 19.41 -23.75
CA GLY A 549 -6.59 19.76 -24.78
C GLY A 549 -7.41 18.58 -25.29
N VAL A 550 -7.52 17.50 -24.50
CA VAL A 550 -8.27 16.29 -24.85
C VAL A 550 -9.38 16.05 -23.81
N GLU A 551 -10.62 16.26 -24.21
CA GLU A 551 -11.80 16.00 -23.38
C GLU A 551 -12.33 14.58 -23.62
N VAL A 552 -12.11 13.68 -22.67
CA VAL A 552 -12.66 12.31 -22.74
C VAL A 552 -14.18 12.38 -22.57
N GLY A 553 -14.89 11.68 -23.42
CA GLY A 553 -16.34 11.76 -23.59
C GLY A 553 -16.75 12.60 -24.80
N LYS A 554 -15.89 13.51 -25.26
CA LYS A 554 -16.14 14.36 -26.42
C LYS A 554 -15.16 14.11 -27.57
N ASP A 555 -13.85 14.28 -27.34
CA ASP A 555 -12.82 14.09 -28.37
C ASP A 555 -12.44 12.63 -28.53
N VAL A 556 -12.52 11.85 -27.46
CA VAL A 556 -12.30 10.41 -27.40
C VAL A 556 -13.18 9.81 -26.32
N THR A 557 -13.80 8.67 -26.58
CA THR A 557 -14.65 7.96 -25.59
C THR A 557 -13.85 6.92 -24.80
N LEU A 558 -14.36 6.51 -23.61
CA LEU A 558 -13.77 5.40 -22.85
C LEU A 558 -13.77 4.10 -23.67
N ALA A 559 -14.82 3.86 -24.45
CA ALA A 559 -14.91 2.72 -25.35
C ALA A 559 -13.81 2.72 -26.42
N GLU A 560 -13.47 3.88 -26.96
CA GLU A 560 -12.36 4.01 -27.91
C GLU A 560 -11.00 3.79 -27.26
N LEU A 561 -10.81 4.31 -26.06
CA LEU A 561 -9.59 4.07 -25.30
C LEU A 561 -9.40 2.57 -24.98
N ARG A 562 -10.48 1.84 -24.64
CA ARG A 562 -10.43 0.37 -24.49
C ARG A 562 -9.98 -0.31 -25.78
N ARG A 563 -10.50 0.12 -26.95
CA ARG A 563 -10.04 -0.39 -28.25
C ARG A 563 -8.58 -0.08 -28.56
N GLN A 564 -8.05 1.03 -28.03
CA GLN A 564 -6.62 1.38 -28.12
C GLN A 564 -5.74 0.57 -27.14
N GLY A 565 -6.35 -0.33 -26.33
CA GLY A 565 -5.66 -1.24 -25.42
C GLY A 565 -5.49 -0.72 -24.00
N TYR A 566 -6.14 0.36 -23.60
CA TYR A 566 -6.19 0.77 -22.20
C TYR A 566 -7.01 -0.24 -21.38
N ARG A 567 -6.46 -0.67 -20.25
CA ARG A 567 -7.00 -1.74 -19.42
C ARG A 567 -7.69 -1.24 -18.15
N ALA A 568 -7.38 -0.05 -17.69
CA ALA A 568 -7.98 0.57 -16.52
C ALA A 568 -8.03 2.09 -16.69
N PHE A 569 -9.01 2.67 -16.00
CA PHE A 569 -9.31 4.10 -16.05
C PHE A 569 -9.40 4.67 -14.64
N TYR A 570 -8.68 5.77 -14.40
CA TYR A 570 -8.82 6.53 -13.16
C TYR A 570 -9.47 7.88 -13.46
N ILE A 571 -10.72 8.08 -13.03
CA ILE A 571 -11.45 9.32 -13.27
C ILE A 571 -11.25 10.27 -12.09
N ALA A 572 -10.65 11.44 -12.36
CA ALA A 572 -10.27 12.45 -11.38
C ALA A 572 -10.50 13.87 -11.92
N ILE A 573 -11.66 14.10 -12.56
CA ILE A 573 -12.01 15.37 -13.21
C ILE A 573 -12.33 16.51 -12.24
N GLY A 574 -12.48 16.22 -10.94
CA GLY A 574 -12.74 17.20 -9.89
C GLY A 574 -14.13 17.85 -9.98
N CYS A 575 -14.29 18.97 -9.28
CA CYS A 575 -15.52 19.81 -9.29
C CYS A 575 -15.19 21.12 -9.99
N GLN A 576 -15.43 21.20 -11.29
CA GLN A 576 -15.05 22.34 -12.14
C GLN A 576 -16.19 23.34 -12.37
N GLY A 577 -17.44 22.97 -12.03
CA GLY A 577 -18.61 23.85 -12.13
C GLY A 577 -18.84 24.64 -10.84
N GLY A 578 -19.34 25.84 -10.96
CA GLY A 578 -19.82 26.67 -9.83
C GLY A 578 -21.32 26.55 -9.65
N ARG A 579 -21.77 26.45 -8.41
CA ARG A 579 -23.21 26.43 -8.10
C ARG A 579 -23.83 27.82 -8.20
N ARG A 580 -25.07 27.85 -8.64
CA ARG A 580 -25.93 29.04 -8.69
C ARG A 580 -26.83 29.11 -7.45
N ALA A 581 -27.23 30.32 -7.08
CA ALA A 581 -28.08 30.56 -5.90
C ALA A 581 -29.57 30.18 -6.14
N GLY A 582 -30.00 30.20 -7.39
CA GLY A 582 -31.39 29.92 -7.77
C GLY A 582 -32.36 30.99 -7.33
N VAL A 583 -31.92 32.24 -7.25
CA VAL A 583 -32.75 33.39 -6.84
C VAL A 583 -33.05 34.33 -8.02
N PRO A 584 -34.15 35.13 -7.96
CA PRO A 584 -34.48 36.04 -9.04
C PRO A 584 -33.34 37.00 -9.40
N GLY A 585 -33.19 37.27 -10.69
CA GLY A 585 -32.19 38.22 -11.21
C GLY A 585 -30.77 37.66 -11.38
N GLU A 586 -30.51 36.36 -11.12
CA GLU A 586 -29.19 35.73 -11.16
C GLU A 586 -28.55 35.70 -12.56
N ASP A 587 -29.33 35.87 -13.62
CA ASP A 587 -28.85 35.88 -15.01
C ASP A 587 -28.40 37.28 -15.51
N ALA A 588 -28.41 38.28 -14.62
CA ALA A 588 -27.97 39.63 -14.97
C ALA A 588 -26.44 39.64 -15.25
N ALA A 589 -26.06 40.47 -16.24
CA ALA A 589 -24.62 40.71 -16.48
C ALA A 589 -23.93 41.27 -15.19
N GLY A 590 -22.70 40.93 -14.98
CA GLY A 590 -21.95 41.26 -13.76
C GLY A 590 -22.11 40.22 -12.66
N ILE A 591 -22.87 39.15 -12.85
CA ILE A 591 -22.95 38.01 -11.93
C ILE A 591 -22.20 36.81 -12.50
N GLU A 592 -21.24 36.29 -11.77
CA GLU A 592 -20.47 35.11 -12.14
C GLU A 592 -20.18 34.21 -10.93
N THR A 593 -19.77 32.96 -11.18
CA THR A 593 -19.34 32.07 -10.12
C THR A 593 -17.87 32.28 -9.77
N ALA A 594 -17.48 32.03 -8.53
CA ALA A 594 -16.10 32.12 -8.08
C ALA A 594 -15.17 31.21 -8.90
N VAL A 595 -15.63 30.02 -9.29
CA VAL A 595 -14.86 29.12 -10.16
C VAL A 595 -14.56 29.77 -11.52
N HIS A 596 -15.53 30.46 -12.10
CA HIS A 596 -15.35 31.17 -13.39
C HIS A 596 -14.40 32.34 -13.24
N LEU A 597 -14.60 33.19 -12.22
CA LEU A 597 -13.71 34.32 -11.93
C LEU A 597 -12.26 33.86 -11.76
N LEU A 598 -12.02 32.91 -10.85
CA LEU A 598 -10.68 32.43 -10.53
C LEU A 598 -9.98 31.76 -11.73
N ARG A 599 -10.73 30.98 -12.54
CA ARG A 599 -10.23 30.39 -13.78
C ARG A 599 -9.81 31.45 -14.78
N THR A 600 -10.65 32.46 -15.00
CA THR A 600 -10.42 33.54 -15.98
C THR A 600 -9.21 34.36 -15.56
N VAL A 601 -9.14 34.79 -14.30
CA VAL A 601 -8.01 35.55 -13.78
C VAL A 601 -6.74 34.71 -13.71
N GLY A 602 -6.82 33.43 -13.37
CA GLY A 602 -5.69 32.51 -13.41
C GLY A 602 -5.09 32.29 -14.82
N GLY A 603 -5.89 32.52 -15.86
CA GLY A 603 -5.44 32.57 -17.28
C GLY A 603 -4.96 33.93 -17.74
N ASP A 604 -5.54 35.01 -17.22
CA ASP A 604 -5.23 36.40 -17.55
C ASP A 604 -5.34 37.32 -16.32
N GLU A 605 -4.25 37.51 -15.60
CA GLU A 605 -4.14 38.39 -14.43
C GLU A 605 -4.31 39.88 -14.76
N SER A 606 -4.35 40.25 -16.03
CA SER A 606 -4.59 41.63 -16.47
C SER A 606 -6.09 42.02 -16.45
N ARG A 607 -6.98 41.05 -16.25
CA ARG A 607 -8.43 41.26 -16.13
C ARG A 607 -8.75 42.39 -15.13
N LYS A 608 -9.63 43.32 -15.54
CA LYS A 608 -10.08 44.43 -14.68
C LYS A 608 -11.52 44.24 -14.26
N MET A 609 -11.79 44.60 -13.01
CA MET A 609 -13.13 44.71 -12.43
C MET A 609 -13.32 46.13 -11.94
N THR A 610 -14.34 46.82 -12.41
CA THR A 610 -14.68 48.18 -11.99
C THR A 610 -15.89 48.17 -11.08
N GLY A 611 -16.00 49.17 -10.21
CA GLY A 611 -17.12 49.26 -9.29
C GLY A 611 -17.00 48.36 -8.06
N LYS A 612 -18.11 48.22 -7.34
CA LYS A 612 -18.17 47.47 -6.10
C LYS A 612 -18.52 46.01 -6.37
N THR A 613 -17.85 45.11 -5.68
CA THR A 613 -18.08 43.66 -5.78
C THR A 613 -18.67 43.10 -4.48
N VAL A 614 -19.72 42.30 -4.58
CA VAL A 614 -20.25 41.47 -3.50
C VAL A 614 -19.90 40.01 -3.77
N VAL A 615 -19.22 39.34 -2.82
CA VAL A 615 -18.89 37.91 -2.86
C VAL A 615 -19.82 37.17 -1.92
N ILE A 616 -20.57 36.19 -2.44
CA ILE A 616 -21.53 35.42 -1.64
C ILE A 616 -20.94 34.03 -1.33
N GLY A 617 -20.62 33.79 -0.05
CA GLY A 617 -20.04 32.57 0.49
C GLY A 617 -19.10 32.85 1.65
N GLY A 618 -18.84 31.85 2.52
CA GLY A 618 -18.04 31.95 3.75
C GLY A 618 -16.80 31.06 3.79
N GLY A 619 -16.49 30.33 2.72
CA GLY A 619 -15.33 29.42 2.64
C GLY A 619 -14.08 30.03 2.02
N ASN A 620 -12.98 29.28 2.00
CA ASN A 620 -11.68 29.75 1.47
C ASN A 620 -11.78 30.21 0.00
N VAL A 621 -12.63 29.57 -0.82
CA VAL A 621 -12.85 30.01 -2.22
C VAL A 621 -13.50 31.40 -2.29
N ALA A 622 -14.36 31.76 -1.32
CA ALA A 622 -14.94 33.09 -1.22
C ALA A 622 -13.88 34.14 -0.84
N ILE A 623 -12.99 33.78 0.09
CA ILE A 623 -11.82 34.61 0.44
C ILE A 623 -10.94 34.83 -0.79
N ASP A 624 -10.61 33.77 -1.54
CA ASP A 624 -9.82 33.88 -2.75
C ASP A 624 -10.49 34.78 -3.80
N ALA A 625 -11.80 34.62 -4.01
CA ALA A 625 -12.56 35.44 -4.95
C ALA A 625 -12.60 36.92 -4.49
N ALA A 626 -12.73 37.21 -3.20
CA ALA A 626 -12.71 38.56 -2.67
C ALA A 626 -11.33 39.23 -2.89
N ARG A 627 -10.26 38.54 -2.52
CA ARG A 627 -8.88 39.03 -2.66
C ARG A 627 -8.48 39.21 -4.14
N VAL A 628 -8.94 38.29 -5.02
CA VAL A 628 -8.75 38.44 -6.49
C VAL A 628 -9.52 39.64 -7.02
N SER A 629 -10.76 39.89 -6.59
CA SER A 629 -11.56 41.03 -7.02
C SER A 629 -10.90 42.35 -6.67
N LEU A 630 -10.27 42.46 -5.50
CA LEU A 630 -9.49 43.65 -5.11
C LEU A 630 -8.27 43.85 -6.05
N ARG A 631 -7.53 42.75 -6.36
CA ARG A 631 -6.37 42.81 -7.27
C ARG A 631 -6.76 43.14 -8.70
N CYS A 632 -7.95 42.77 -9.12
CA CYS A 632 -8.51 43.13 -10.41
C CYS A 632 -8.98 44.59 -10.47
N GLY A 633 -8.95 45.32 -9.36
CA GLY A 633 -9.24 46.76 -9.32
C GLY A 633 -10.66 47.13 -8.90
N SER A 634 -11.41 46.23 -8.24
CA SER A 634 -12.71 46.58 -7.65
C SER A 634 -12.56 47.71 -6.63
N ASP A 635 -13.46 48.70 -6.65
CA ASP A 635 -13.46 49.89 -5.77
C ASP A 635 -13.74 49.54 -4.29
N GLY A 636 -14.25 48.34 -4.03
CA GLY A 636 -14.49 47.82 -2.72
C GLY A 636 -15.15 46.45 -2.78
N VAL A 637 -14.79 45.55 -1.88
CA VAL A 637 -15.31 44.20 -1.82
C VAL A 637 -16.02 43.95 -0.50
N THR A 638 -17.25 43.41 -0.59
CA THR A 638 -18.01 42.97 0.58
C THR A 638 -18.31 41.48 0.42
N MET A 639 -17.79 40.70 1.35
CA MET A 639 -18.11 39.27 1.43
C MET A 639 -19.34 39.06 2.33
N VAL A 640 -20.24 38.18 1.93
CA VAL A 640 -21.50 37.88 2.64
C VAL A 640 -21.59 36.37 2.88
N CYS A 641 -21.81 35.91 4.10
CA CYS A 641 -21.97 34.53 4.42
C CYS A 641 -23.15 34.25 5.37
N LEU A 642 -23.63 33.00 5.31
CA LEU A 642 -24.74 32.53 6.16
C LEU A 642 -24.32 32.33 7.61
N GLU A 643 -23.06 31.93 7.80
CA GLU A 643 -22.49 31.61 9.11
C GLU A 643 -22.23 32.85 9.96
N PRO A 644 -22.31 32.72 11.30
CA PRO A 644 -21.74 33.72 12.20
C PRO A 644 -20.22 33.75 12.09
N ARG A 645 -19.60 34.84 12.49
CA ARG A 645 -18.16 35.09 12.32
C ARG A 645 -17.26 33.97 12.87
N ASP A 646 -17.61 33.46 14.02
CA ASP A 646 -16.85 32.41 14.73
C ASP A 646 -17.03 30.99 14.13
N LYS A 647 -17.94 30.84 13.17
CA LYS A 647 -18.27 29.57 12.51
C LYS A 647 -18.08 29.59 11.00
N MET A 648 -17.41 30.62 10.50
CA MET A 648 -17.08 30.67 9.07
C MET A 648 -16.23 29.47 8.67
N PRO A 649 -16.50 28.81 7.50
CA PRO A 649 -15.74 27.67 7.03
C PRO A 649 -14.32 28.01 6.58
N ALA A 650 -14.01 29.29 6.26
CA ALA A 650 -12.68 29.74 5.89
C ALA A 650 -11.73 29.69 7.10
N SER A 651 -10.45 29.47 6.86
CA SER A 651 -9.45 29.47 7.93
C SER A 651 -9.30 30.87 8.57
N PRO A 652 -9.05 30.94 9.89
CA PRO A 652 -8.91 32.24 10.60
C PRO A 652 -7.84 33.14 9.99
N GLU A 653 -6.70 32.57 9.56
CA GLU A 653 -5.62 33.32 8.93
C GLU A 653 -6.06 33.96 7.60
N GLU A 654 -6.71 33.17 6.72
CA GLU A 654 -7.19 33.70 5.45
C GLU A 654 -8.27 34.77 5.61
N ILE A 655 -9.11 34.65 6.63
CA ILE A 655 -10.09 35.67 6.97
C ILE A 655 -9.38 36.96 7.40
N ALA A 656 -8.36 36.87 8.26
CA ALA A 656 -7.57 38.02 8.71
C ALA A 656 -6.86 38.71 7.54
N GLU A 657 -6.21 37.96 6.67
CA GLU A 657 -5.55 38.49 5.47
C GLU A 657 -6.53 39.23 4.53
N ALA A 658 -7.74 38.68 4.33
CA ALA A 658 -8.73 39.35 3.49
C ALA A 658 -9.22 40.67 4.09
N GLU A 659 -9.37 40.75 5.43
CA GLU A 659 -9.71 41.99 6.13
C GLU A 659 -8.59 43.00 6.06
N GLU A 660 -7.35 42.59 6.26
CA GLU A 660 -6.16 43.43 6.10
C GLU A 660 -6.04 44.03 4.71
N GLU A 661 -6.42 43.29 3.69
CA GLU A 661 -6.48 43.76 2.30
C GLU A 661 -7.69 44.70 2.02
N GLY A 662 -8.60 44.82 2.94
CA GLY A 662 -9.73 45.74 2.86
C GLY A 662 -11.07 45.12 2.50
N THR A 663 -11.21 43.80 2.53
CA THR A 663 -12.50 43.08 2.34
C THR A 663 -13.37 43.30 3.59
N LYS A 664 -14.62 43.75 3.38
CA LYS A 664 -15.62 43.81 4.44
C LYS A 664 -16.38 42.49 4.52
N ILE A 665 -16.64 42.00 5.73
CA ILE A 665 -17.36 40.73 5.93
C ILE A 665 -18.68 40.98 6.65
N THR A 666 -19.77 40.53 6.02
CA THR A 666 -21.15 40.59 6.55
C THR A 666 -21.64 39.17 6.80
N CYS A 667 -21.81 38.80 8.08
CA CYS A 667 -22.22 37.48 8.50
C CYS A 667 -23.73 37.36 8.76
N GLY A 668 -24.27 36.14 8.60
CA GLY A 668 -25.66 35.84 8.94
C GLY A 668 -26.67 36.26 7.90
N TYR A 669 -26.30 36.45 6.65
CA TYR A 669 -27.18 36.78 5.54
C TYR A 669 -26.97 35.91 4.30
N GLY A 670 -28.03 35.66 3.54
CA GLY A 670 -27.99 34.97 2.25
C GLY A 670 -28.75 35.73 1.16
N PRO A 671 -28.52 35.39 -0.12
CA PRO A 671 -29.17 36.12 -1.23
C PRO A 671 -30.68 35.86 -1.25
N LYS A 672 -31.46 36.93 -1.50
CA LYS A 672 -32.90 36.88 -1.78
C LYS A 672 -33.21 37.13 -3.24
N GLU A 673 -32.64 38.18 -3.80
CA GLU A 673 -32.73 38.52 -5.23
C GLU A 673 -31.61 39.44 -5.66
N PHE A 674 -31.36 39.52 -6.95
CA PHE A 674 -30.40 40.45 -7.59
C PHE A 674 -31.20 41.51 -8.37
N LEU A 675 -30.96 42.77 -8.04
CA LEU A 675 -31.59 43.92 -8.75
C LEU A 675 -30.69 44.25 -9.94
N SER A 676 -31.34 44.48 -11.08
CA SER A 676 -30.62 44.88 -12.32
C SER A 676 -31.26 46.09 -12.99
N LYS A 677 -30.43 46.85 -13.69
CA LYS A 677 -30.84 47.93 -14.55
C LYS A 677 -30.20 47.82 -15.91
N ASN A 678 -30.96 47.85 -16.98
CA ASN A 678 -30.49 47.64 -18.33
C ASN A 678 -29.78 46.29 -18.53
N GLY A 679 -30.22 45.25 -17.78
CA GLY A 679 -29.63 43.91 -17.86
C GLY A 679 -28.33 43.72 -17.08
N HIS A 680 -27.83 44.73 -16.34
CA HIS A 680 -26.65 44.62 -15.50
C HIS A 680 -27.00 44.73 -14.02
N VAL A 681 -26.34 43.94 -13.13
CA VAL A 681 -26.60 43.99 -11.69
C VAL A 681 -26.26 45.36 -11.11
N THR A 682 -27.09 45.83 -10.19
CA THR A 682 -26.93 47.12 -9.50
C THR A 682 -26.99 46.99 -7.98
N ALA A 683 -27.56 45.93 -7.47
CA ALA A 683 -27.55 45.61 -6.03
C ALA A 683 -27.96 44.17 -5.78
N VAL A 684 -27.58 43.64 -4.61
CA VAL A 684 -28.11 42.38 -4.07
C VAL A 684 -28.95 42.64 -2.86
N VAL A 685 -30.14 42.06 -2.83
CA VAL A 685 -31.01 42.02 -1.66
C VAL A 685 -30.70 40.73 -0.90
N LEU A 686 -30.40 40.87 0.36
CA LEU A 686 -30.01 39.77 1.26
C LEU A 686 -31.07 39.61 2.33
N LYS A 687 -31.31 38.37 2.78
CA LYS A 687 -32.24 38.03 3.86
C LYS A 687 -31.48 37.38 5.02
N LYS A 688 -31.92 37.64 6.24
CA LYS A 688 -31.29 37.13 7.47
C LYS A 688 -31.36 35.62 7.55
N CYS A 689 -30.23 34.96 7.75
CA CYS A 689 -30.15 33.54 8.07
C CYS A 689 -30.47 33.34 9.57
N THR A 690 -31.48 32.53 9.87
CA THR A 690 -31.93 32.21 11.24
C THR A 690 -31.41 30.85 11.74
N GLY A 691 -31.00 29.98 10.87
CA GLY A 691 -30.45 28.69 11.21
C GLY A 691 -29.72 28.05 10.02
N LEU A 692 -28.67 27.29 10.28
CA LEU A 692 -27.84 26.64 9.25
C LEU A 692 -28.19 25.17 9.02
N TYR A 693 -28.67 24.48 10.06
CA TYR A 693 -28.88 23.05 10.07
C TYR A 693 -30.29 22.71 10.54
N ASN A 694 -30.84 21.65 9.95
CA ASN A 694 -32.13 21.08 10.42
C ASN A 694 -31.94 20.23 11.69
N ALA A 695 -33.04 19.65 12.20
CA ALA A 695 -33.04 18.81 13.41
C ALA A 695 -32.12 17.55 13.28
N GLU A 696 -31.91 17.08 12.07
CA GLU A 696 -31.01 15.93 11.78
C GLU A 696 -29.55 16.35 11.57
N GLY A 697 -29.17 17.61 11.85
CA GLY A 697 -27.82 18.12 11.66
C GLY A 697 -27.38 18.29 10.19
N ARG A 698 -28.32 18.29 9.24
CA ARG A 698 -28.05 18.48 7.82
C ARG A 698 -28.13 19.95 7.47
N PHE A 699 -27.19 20.42 6.62
CA PHE A 699 -27.21 21.79 6.11
C PHE A 699 -28.51 22.06 5.34
N ALA A 700 -29.34 22.93 5.92
CA ALA A 700 -30.65 23.34 5.43
C ALA A 700 -30.98 24.73 6.00
N PRO A 701 -30.41 25.80 5.43
CA PRO A 701 -30.53 27.14 5.99
C PRO A 701 -31.97 27.63 5.97
N THR A 702 -32.35 28.26 7.08
CA THR A 702 -33.66 28.93 7.27
C THR A 702 -33.45 30.42 7.33
N TYR A 703 -34.49 31.17 6.91
CA TYR A 703 -34.36 32.61 6.74
C TYR A 703 -35.57 33.39 7.34
N ASP A 704 -35.31 34.62 7.78
CA ASP A 704 -36.37 35.62 7.97
C ASP A 704 -36.46 36.45 6.68
N GLU A 705 -37.59 36.30 5.98
CA GLU A 705 -37.82 36.98 4.70
C GLU A 705 -38.09 38.49 4.89
N ASN A 706 -38.36 38.96 6.12
CA ASN A 706 -38.65 40.37 6.43
C ASN A 706 -37.41 41.13 6.89
N ASP A 707 -36.42 40.45 7.49
CA ASP A 707 -35.15 41.09 7.84
C ASP A 707 -34.23 41.06 6.63
N THR A 708 -34.23 42.14 5.88
CA THR A 708 -33.46 42.28 4.64
C THR A 708 -32.52 43.49 4.67
N ILE A 709 -31.37 43.32 4.00
CA ILE A 709 -30.46 44.42 3.70
C ILE A 709 -30.17 44.44 2.19
N THR A 710 -29.95 45.64 1.67
CA THR A 710 -29.64 45.82 0.24
C THR A 710 -28.21 46.38 0.14
N LEU A 711 -27.38 45.70 -0.59
CA LEU A 711 -26.01 46.10 -0.89
C LEU A 711 -25.87 46.52 -2.34
N PRO A 712 -25.60 47.81 -2.64
CA PRO A 712 -25.32 48.27 -4.01
C PRO A 712 -24.00 47.70 -4.49
N CYS A 713 -23.99 47.14 -5.71
CA CYS A 713 -22.83 46.53 -6.32
C CYS A 713 -22.94 46.54 -7.84
N ASP A 714 -21.79 46.51 -8.49
CA ASP A 714 -21.63 46.41 -9.94
C ASP A 714 -21.23 44.98 -10.38
N ASN A 715 -20.70 44.17 -9.44
CA ASN A 715 -20.35 42.79 -9.66
C ASN A 715 -20.79 41.93 -8.50
N VAL A 716 -21.22 40.70 -8.78
CA VAL A 716 -21.52 39.66 -7.79
C VAL A 716 -20.74 38.38 -8.15
N VAL A 717 -20.06 37.82 -7.15
CA VAL A 717 -19.33 36.56 -7.28
C VAL A 717 -19.96 35.51 -6.35
N LEU A 718 -20.51 34.46 -6.98
CA LEU A 718 -21.15 33.35 -6.25
C LEU A 718 -20.13 32.29 -5.87
N SER A 719 -19.90 32.14 -4.56
CA SER A 719 -18.96 31.16 -3.99
C SER A 719 -19.70 30.20 -3.03
N ILE A 720 -20.84 29.67 -3.47
CA ILE A 720 -21.76 28.84 -2.69
C ILE A 720 -21.62 27.35 -2.98
N GLY A 721 -20.44 26.92 -3.37
CA GLY A 721 -20.07 25.55 -3.62
C GLY A 721 -19.76 25.25 -5.08
N GLN A 722 -19.25 24.05 -5.28
CA GLN A 722 -18.82 23.54 -6.58
C GLN A 722 -19.66 22.31 -6.97
N CYS A 723 -19.67 21.96 -8.26
CA CYS A 723 -20.33 20.77 -8.78
C CYS A 723 -19.45 20.06 -9.81
N ILE A 724 -19.76 18.78 -10.01
CA ILE A 724 -19.09 17.93 -11.00
C ILE A 724 -19.75 18.15 -12.35
N GLU A 725 -18.94 18.29 -13.39
CA GLU A 725 -19.39 18.40 -14.78
C GLU A 725 -18.98 17.13 -15.53
N TRP A 726 -19.87 16.14 -15.58
CA TRP A 726 -19.59 14.85 -16.23
C TRP A 726 -19.59 14.93 -17.75
N GLY A 727 -20.36 15.84 -18.36
CA GLY A 727 -20.58 15.87 -19.80
C GLY A 727 -20.99 14.48 -20.31
N ASP A 728 -20.36 14.03 -21.39
CA ASP A 728 -20.60 12.73 -22.02
C ASP A 728 -19.63 11.62 -21.53
N LEU A 729 -18.80 11.91 -20.54
CA LEU A 729 -17.74 10.99 -20.07
C LEU A 729 -18.26 9.61 -19.65
N LEU A 730 -19.42 9.56 -19.00
CA LEU A 730 -19.98 8.32 -18.45
C LEU A 730 -21.01 7.66 -19.38
N ASN A 731 -21.18 8.15 -20.61
CA ASN A 731 -22.14 7.57 -21.56
C ASN A 731 -21.77 6.11 -21.89
N GLY A 732 -22.70 5.20 -21.61
CA GLY A 732 -22.51 3.77 -21.82
C GLY A 732 -21.74 3.03 -20.72
N GLU A 733 -21.43 3.71 -19.60
CA GLU A 733 -20.70 3.12 -18.48
C GLU A 733 -21.63 2.80 -17.29
N ALA A 734 -21.34 1.73 -16.56
CA ALA A 734 -22.13 1.29 -15.40
C ALA A 734 -21.75 2.02 -14.09
N VAL A 735 -21.23 3.24 -14.18
CA VAL A 735 -20.88 4.04 -13.01
C VAL A 735 -22.12 4.61 -12.36
N GLN A 736 -22.30 4.32 -11.09
CA GLN A 736 -23.41 4.85 -10.31
C GLN A 736 -23.07 6.22 -9.73
N LEU A 737 -24.03 7.15 -9.79
CA LEU A 737 -23.89 8.47 -9.20
C LEU A 737 -24.75 8.57 -7.93
N GLY A 738 -24.16 9.08 -6.86
CA GLY A 738 -24.82 9.30 -5.59
C GLY A 738 -25.30 10.75 -5.41
N ARG A 739 -25.48 11.14 -4.16
CA ARG A 739 -25.89 12.50 -3.80
C ARG A 739 -24.88 13.53 -4.30
N GLY A 740 -25.35 14.61 -4.88
CA GLY A 740 -24.49 15.67 -5.43
C GLY A 740 -23.75 15.28 -6.71
N GLN A 741 -24.23 14.25 -7.41
CA GLN A 741 -23.64 13.70 -8.63
C GLN A 741 -22.24 13.11 -8.43
N GLY A 742 -21.83 12.79 -7.19
CA GLY A 742 -20.58 12.10 -6.90
C GLY A 742 -20.61 10.65 -7.36
N ALA A 743 -19.50 10.13 -7.90
CA ALA A 743 -19.39 8.73 -8.27
C ALA A 743 -19.36 7.82 -7.02
N VAL A 744 -20.17 6.76 -7.07
CA VAL A 744 -20.17 5.73 -6.02
C VAL A 744 -19.05 4.73 -6.27
N ALA A 745 -18.20 4.54 -5.27
CA ALA A 745 -17.09 3.62 -5.33
C ALA A 745 -16.86 2.93 -3.98
N ASP A 746 -16.20 1.80 -4.02
CA ASP A 746 -15.75 1.12 -2.80
C ASP A 746 -14.74 1.99 -2.02
N ALA A 747 -14.92 2.08 -0.72
CA ALA A 747 -14.16 3.00 0.13
C ALA A 747 -12.67 2.63 0.27
N LEU A 748 -12.29 1.36 0.04
CA LEU A 748 -10.92 0.90 0.10
C LEU A 748 -10.24 0.90 -1.26
N THR A 749 -10.96 0.41 -2.27
CA THR A 749 -10.38 0.17 -3.61
C THR A 749 -10.61 1.33 -4.57
N TYR A 750 -11.55 2.22 -4.27
CA TYR A 750 -11.98 3.29 -5.18
C TYR A 750 -12.54 2.79 -6.52
N GLN A 751 -12.84 1.47 -6.61
CA GLN A 751 -13.47 0.86 -7.78
C GLN A 751 -14.96 1.19 -7.83
N THR A 752 -15.47 1.49 -9.00
CA THR A 752 -16.91 1.71 -9.25
C THR A 752 -17.62 0.39 -9.58
N ALA A 753 -18.93 0.46 -9.86
CA ALA A 753 -19.67 -0.69 -10.37
C ALA A 753 -19.19 -1.15 -11.76
N GLN A 754 -18.52 -0.27 -12.52
CA GLN A 754 -17.80 -0.62 -13.74
C GLN A 754 -16.39 -1.11 -13.36
N PRO A 755 -16.04 -2.39 -13.54
CA PRO A 755 -14.85 -2.99 -12.95
C PRO A 755 -13.52 -2.35 -13.33
N ASP A 756 -13.39 -1.83 -14.55
CA ASP A 756 -12.17 -1.20 -15.06
C ASP A 756 -12.09 0.32 -14.78
N ILE A 757 -13.11 0.87 -14.09
CA ILE A 757 -13.18 2.29 -13.74
C ILE A 757 -13.00 2.48 -12.23
N PHE A 758 -11.99 3.28 -11.90
CA PHE A 758 -11.67 3.75 -10.55
C PHE A 758 -11.87 5.27 -10.50
N VAL A 759 -12.21 5.79 -9.35
CA VAL A 759 -12.45 7.23 -9.17
C VAL A 759 -11.70 7.76 -7.96
N GLY A 760 -11.41 9.06 -7.91
CA GLY A 760 -10.84 9.65 -6.72
C GLY A 760 -10.74 11.18 -6.78
N GLY A 761 -10.45 11.79 -5.63
CA GLY A 761 -10.55 13.21 -5.46
C GLY A 761 -12.01 13.66 -5.39
N ASP A 762 -12.28 14.90 -5.79
CA ASP A 762 -13.58 15.56 -5.57
C ASP A 762 -14.76 14.87 -6.27
N VAL A 763 -14.54 14.11 -7.33
CA VAL A 763 -15.61 13.34 -8.01
C VAL A 763 -16.19 12.23 -7.13
N CYS A 764 -15.46 11.80 -6.11
CA CYS A 764 -15.89 10.76 -5.17
C CYS A 764 -16.27 11.35 -3.80
N THR A 765 -15.46 12.28 -3.30
CA THR A 765 -15.60 12.80 -1.92
C THR A 765 -16.31 14.15 -1.81
N GLY A 766 -16.63 14.80 -2.93
CA GLY A 766 -16.90 16.22 -3.00
C GLY A 766 -15.64 17.07 -2.83
N PRO A 767 -15.74 18.41 -2.94
CA PRO A 767 -14.60 19.31 -2.83
C PRO A 767 -13.85 19.16 -1.51
N ARG A 768 -12.54 18.87 -1.58
CA ARG A 768 -11.62 18.74 -0.45
C ARG A 768 -10.27 19.40 -0.76
N PHE A 769 -9.34 19.32 0.18
CA PHE A 769 -8.00 19.89 0.01
C PHE A 769 -7.13 19.03 -0.91
N ALA A 770 -6.08 19.66 -1.46
CA ALA A 770 -5.15 18.98 -2.38
C ALA A 770 -4.54 17.71 -1.76
N ILE A 771 -4.24 17.72 -0.47
CA ILE A 771 -3.66 16.56 0.23
C ILE A 771 -4.61 15.36 0.31
N ASP A 772 -5.93 15.59 0.39
CA ASP A 772 -6.94 14.53 0.33
C ASP A 772 -6.98 13.91 -1.07
N ALA A 773 -6.89 14.73 -2.10
CA ALA A 773 -6.84 14.28 -3.50
C ALA A 773 -5.56 13.47 -3.79
N ILE A 774 -4.42 13.89 -3.24
CA ILE A 774 -3.15 13.16 -3.33
C ILE A 774 -3.26 11.77 -2.69
N ALA A 775 -3.83 11.69 -1.50
CA ALA A 775 -4.05 10.43 -0.80
C ALA A 775 -4.96 9.48 -1.61
N ALA A 776 -6.05 10.00 -2.18
CA ALA A 776 -6.94 9.22 -3.04
C ALA A 776 -6.22 8.72 -4.30
N GLY A 777 -5.37 9.55 -4.93
CA GLY A 777 -4.56 9.17 -6.08
C GLY A 777 -3.63 7.99 -5.79
N LYS A 778 -2.97 7.98 -4.63
CA LYS A 778 -2.13 6.86 -4.17
C LYS A 778 -2.93 5.56 -4.03
N GLN A 779 -4.09 5.62 -3.40
CA GLN A 779 -4.94 4.44 -3.23
C GLN A 779 -5.51 3.93 -4.56
N GLY A 780 -5.87 4.84 -5.46
CA GLY A 780 -6.27 4.50 -6.83
C GLY A 780 -5.17 3.78 -7.61
N ALA A 781 -3.93 4.26 -7.51
CA ALA A 781 -2.77 3.62 -8.15
C ALA A 781 -2.55 2.18 -7.66
N ILE A 782 -2.65 1.95 -6.33
CA ILE A 782 -2.54 0.60 -5.74
C ILE A 782 -3.64 -0.32 -6.28
N SER A 783 -4.86 0.17 -6.40
CA SER A 783 -6.00 -0.61 -6.90
C SER A 783 -5.87 -0.92 -8.38
N ILE A 784 -5.47 0.06 -9.19
CA ILE A 784 -5.26 -0.10 -10.62
C ILE A 784 -4.13 -1.09 -10.90
N HIS A 785 -2.99 -0.97 -10.20
CA HIS A 785 -1.91 -1.96 -10.31
C HIS A 785 -2.44 -3.37 -10.11
N ARG A 786 -3.19 -3.60 -9.03
CA ARG A 786 -3.76 -4.92 -8.73
C ARG A 786 -4.78 -5.38 -9.77
N PHE A 787 -5.59 -4.47 -10.29
CA PHE A 787 -6.61 -4.78 -11.29
C PHE A 787 -6.02 -5.20 -12.64
N VAL A 788 -4.98 -4.51 -13.09
CA VAL A 788 -4.38 -4.79 -14.40
C VAL A 788 -3.44 -6.00 -14.39
N GLN A 789 -3.02 -6.46 -13.20
CA GLN A 789 -2.25 -7.68 -13.09
C GLN A 789 -3.17 -8.91 -13.10
N PRO A 790 -2.83 -9.95 -13.86
CA PRO A 790 -3.69 -11.13 -13.99
C PRO A 790 -4.02 -11.76 -12.65
N ASN A 791 -5.27 -12.12 -12.45
CA ASN A 791 -5.75 -12.93 -11.33
C ASN A 791 -5.36 -12.39 -9.95
N THR A 792 -5.32 -11.08 -9.81
CA THR A 792 -4.92 -10.40 -8.57
C THR A 792 -6.13 -9.90 -7.80
N SER A 793 -6.16 -10.18 -6.50
CA SER A 793 -7.19 -9.64 -5.60
C SER A 793 -6.94 -8.16 -5.30
N LEU A 794 -7.98 -7.35 -5.35
CA LEU A 794 -7.92 -5.94 -4.97
C LEU A 794 -7.71 -5.72 -3.46
N THR A 795 -8.07 -6.70 -2.63
CA THR A 795 -8.12 -6.56 -1.17
C THR A 795 -7.13 -7.44 -0.42
N ILE A 796 -6.90 -8.68 -0.86
CA ILE A 796 -5.98 -9.61 -0.20
C ILE A 796 -4.55 -9.07 -0.23
N GLY A 797 -3.92 -8.99 0.91
CA GLY A 797 -2.55 -8.47 1.01
C GLY A 797 -2.43 -6.94 0.90
N ARG A 798 -3.55 -6.21 0.84
CA ARG A 798 -3.52 -4.76 0.82
C ARG A 798 -3.17 -4.20 2.20
N ASN A 799 -2.29 -3.23 2.21
CA ASN A 799 -1.88 -2.55 3.42
C ASN A 799 -3.03 -1.72 3.99
N ARG A 800 -3.53 -2.11 5.17
CA ARG A 800 -4.57 -1.37 5.91
C ARG A 800 -3.97 -0.92 7.24
N ARG A 801 -4.14 0.34 7.57
CA ARG A 801 -3.67 0.90 8.84
C ARG A 801 -4.77 1.66 9.52
N ASP A 802 -5.06 1.28 10.75
CA ASP A 802 -5.86 2.08 11.66
C ASP A 802 -4.93 2.97 12.47
N PHE A 803 -5.04 4.28 12.27
CA PHE A 803 -4.28 5.27 13.00
C PHE A 803 -5.11 5.76 14.18
N HIS A 804 -4.68 5.40 15.39
CA HIS A 804 -5.33 5.88 16.59
C HIS A 804 -4.71 7.20 17.06
N GLU A 805 -5.56 8.13 17.46
CA GLU A 805 -5.11 9.41 17.98
C GLU A 805 -4.49 9.24 19.36
N LEU A 806 -3.37 9.94 19.58
CA LEU A 806 -2.71 9.99 20.87
C LEU A 806 -3.55 10.79 21.86
N ASP A 807 -3.82 10.23 23.04
CA ASP A 807 -4.37 10.99 24.16
C ASP A 807 -3.31 11.96 24.70
N LYS A 808 -3.54 13.24 24.50
CA LYS A 808 -2.62 14.31 24.87
C LYS A 808 -2.88 14.87 26.28
N SER A 809 -3.96 14.46 26.93
CA SER A 809 -4.39 15.01 28.23
C SER A 809 -3.52 14.55 29.40
N ASN A 810 -2.93 13.35 29.28
CA ASN A 810 -2.16 12.70 30.36
C ASN A 810 -0.67 12.48 29.99
N LEU A 811 -0.08 13.33 29.18
CA LEU A 811 1.33 13.17 28.78
C LEU A 811 2.27 13.75 29.84
N ALA A 812 3.34 13.00 30.14
CA ALA A 812 4.52 13.47 30.84
C ALA A 812 5.53 13.96 29.80
N LEU A 813 5.74 15.26 29.74
CA LEU A 813 6.77 15.85 28.89
C LEU A 813 8.05 15.96 29.69
N GLY A 814 9.15 15.38 29.17
CA GLY A 814 10.49 15.58 29.72
C GLY A 814 11.04 17.00 29.40
N GLU A 815 12.35 17.13 29.33
CA GLU A 815 12.99 18.34 28.84
C GLU A 815 12.71 18.50 27.32
N TYR A 816 12.40 19.74 26.93
CA TYR A 816 12.12 20.08 25.53
C TYR A 816 12.63 21.49 25.24
N ASP A 817 12.94 21.77 23.97
CA ASP A 817 13.36 23.08 23.51
C ASP A 817 12.24 24.12 23.71
N ARG A 818 12.55 25.27 24.26
CA ARG A 818 11.60 26.38 24.59
C ARG A 818 11.65 27.54 23.60
N ALA A 819 12.35 27.38 22.48
CA ALA A 819 12.39 28.40 21.44
C ALA A 819 10.98 28.75 20.93
N PRO A 820 10.71 30.01 20.59
CA PRO A 820 9.44 30.40 19.99
C PRO A 820 9.25 29.80 18.61
N ARG A 821 7.99 29.63 18.21
CA ARG A 821 7.65 29.20 16.85
C ARG A 821 8.22 30.18 15.84
N GLN A 822 8.85 29.67 14.79
CA GLN A 822 9.41 30.45 13.70
C GLN A 822 8.36 30.75 12.64
N SER A 823 8.44 31.93 12.03
CA SER A 823 7.62 32.35 10.91
C SER A 823 8.50 32.93 9.80
N ALA A 824 8.11 32.68 8.56
CA ALA A 824 8.77 33.26 7.40
C ALA A 824 8.42 34.77 7.29
N ALA A 825 9.35 35.55 6.78
CA ALA A 825 9.12 36.96 6.47
C ALA A 825 8.31 37.12 5.15
N LEU A 826 7.77 38.32 4.96
CA LEU A 826 7.26 38.77 3.70
C LEU A 826 8.38 39.44 2.88
N ASP A 827 8.35 39.29 1.56
CA ASP A 827 9.21 39.99 0.63
C ASP A 827 8.77 41.48 0.56
N ALA A 828 9.58 42.36 1.10
CA ALA A 828 9.30 43.81 1.13
C ALA A 828 9.27 44.43 -0.30
N GLY A 829 9.78 43.74 -1.31
CA GLY A 829 9.73 44.18 -2.71
C GLY A 829 8.41 43.90 -3.41
N ILE A 830 7.51 43.12 -2.77
CA ILE A 830 6.22 42.73 -3.34
C ILE A 830 5.10 43.41 -2.52
N ASP A 831 4.22 44.16 -3.19
CA ASP A 831 2.98 44.59 -2.57
C ASP A 831 2.05 43.40 -2.35
N ALA A 832 2.05 42.84 -1.15
CA ALA A 832 1.28 41.65 -0.80
C ALA A 832 -0.24 41.83 -0.96
N HIS A 833 -0.74 43.07 -0.94
CA HIS A 833 -2.17 43.36 -1.06
C HIS A 833 -2.64 43.58 -2.51
N ARG A 834 -1.74 43.87 -3.42
CA ARG A 834 -2.09 44.22 -4.82
C ARG A 834 -1.46 43.32 -5.88
N SER A 835 -0.37 42.65 -5.55
CA SER A 835 0.33 41.76 -6.48
C SER A 835 -0.35 40.41 -6.60
N PHE A 836 -0.23 39.77 -7.76
CA PHE A 836 -0.51 38.37 -7.98
C PHE A 836 0.69 37.46 -7.66
N ARG A 837 1.81 38.01 -7.22
CA ARG A 837 3.00 37.24 -6.84
C ARG A 837 2.92 36.83 -5.36
N ASP A 838 3.44 35.64 -5.02
CA ASP A 838 3.58 35.20 -3.64
C ASP A 838 4.62 36.06 -2.92
N ALA A 839 4.18 36.82 -1.91
CA ALA A 839 5.05 37.62 -1.06
C ALA A 839 5.62 36.85 0.14
N HIS A 840 5.18 35.60 0.37
CA HIS A 840 5.65 34.82 1.50
C HIS A 840 6.98 34.15 1.17
N LEU A 841 8.05 34.59 1.82
CA LEU A 841 9.35 33.94 1.76
C LEU A 841 9.29 32.54 2.41
N THR A 842 10.37 31.80 2.32
CA THR A 842 10.56 30.58 3.09
C THR A 842 11.35 30.87 4.37
N LEU A 843 11.33 29.95 5.33
CA LEU A 843 12.19 30.04 6.52
C LEU A 843 13.66 30.08 6.09
N THR A 844 14.52 30.75 6.86
CA THR A 844 15.96 30.61 6.74
C THR A 844 16.43 29.27 7.29
N GLU A 845 17.63 28.83 6.91
CA GLU A 845 18.21 27.60 7.44
C GLU A 845 18.33 27.60 8.96
N ASP A 846 18.69 28.73 9.56
CA ASP A 846 18.77 28.88 11.03
C ASP A 846 17.37 28.76 11.67
N GLN A 847 16.36 29.39 11.08
CA GLN A 847 14.98 29.24 11.53
C GLN A 847 14.50 27.77 11.42
N VAL A 848 14.89 27.05 10.37
CA VAL A 848 14.57 25.62 10.22
C VAL A 848 15.23 24.80 11.34
N LYS A 849 16.49 25.05 11.69
CA LYS A 849 17.17 24.39 12.80
C LYS A 849 16.46 24.63 14.13
N ILE A 850 16.08 25.89 14.40
CA ILE A 850 15.34 26.27 15.62
C ILE A 850 13.97 25.57 15.63
N GLU A 851 13.22 25.66 14.54
CA GLU A 851 11.86 25.13 14.47
C GLU A 851 11.81 23.60 14.58
N THR A 852 12.75 22.90 13.94
CA THR A 852 12.83 21.45 14.01
C THR A 852 13.23 20.92 15.38
N ALA A 853 14.02 21.68 16.15
CA ALA A 853 14.38 21.35 17.53
C ALA A 853 13.17 21.40 18.49
N ARG A 854 12.12 22.14 18.15
CA ARG A 854 10.87 22.21 18.93
C ARG A 854 10.03 20.91 18.85
N CYS A 855 10.35 20.00 17.94
CA CYS A 855 9.61 18.74 17.77
C CYS A 855 9.79 17.82 18.99
N LEU A 856 8.69 17.43 19.63
CA LEU A 856 8.68 16.56 20.82
C LEU A 856 8.99 15.09 20.52
N GLY A 857 9.06 14.69 19.26
CA GLY A 857 9.37 13.30 18.91
C GLY A 857 8.32 12.29 19.41
N CYS A 858 7.05 12.55 19.21
CA CYS A 858 5.95 11.82 19.87
C CYS A 858 5.90 10.33 19.55
N GLY A 859 6.23 9.94 18.29
CA GLY A 859 6.06 8.58 17.81
C GLY A 859 7.36 7.79 17.78
N ALA A 860 7.25 6.48 17.98
CA ALA A 860 8.30 5.49 17.74
C ALA A 860 7.70 4.18 17.27
N SER A 861 8.48 3.38 16.53
CA SER A 861 8.09 2.01 16.21
C SER A 861 8.26 1.12 17.43
N VAL A 862 7.44 0.09 17.51
CA VAL A 862 7.54 -1.00 18.50
C VAL A 862 7.56 -2.34 17.79
N VAL A 863 8.26 -3.32 18.34
CA VAL A 863 8.36 -4.67 17.78
C VAL A 863 7.70 -5.67 18.72
N ASP A 864 6.81 -6.49 18.16
CA ASP A 864 6.34 -7.70 18.81
C ASP A 864 7.35 -8.84 18.54
N PRO A 865 8.15 -9.24 19.54
CA PRO A 865 9.19 -10.26 19.35
C PRO A 865 8.61 -11.65 19.06
N ASN A 866 7.35 -11.89 19.41
CA ASN A 866 6.68 -13.17 19.15
C ASN A 866 6.30 -13.31 17.67
N LYS A 867 5.95 -12.20 17.01
CA LYS A 867 5.66 -12.16 15.56
C LYS A 867 6.91 -11.99 14.70
N CYS A 868 7.97 -11.44 15.25
CA CYS A 868 9.19 -11.17 14.48
C CYS A 868 9.81 -12.47 13.98
N ILE A 869 10.05 -12.55 12.67
CA ILE A 869 10.72 -13.70 12.02
C ILE A 869 12.21 -13.49 11.78
N GLY A 870 12.74 -12.32 12.15
CA GLY A 870 14.17 -12.01 12.05
C GLY A 870 14.69 -11.91 10.61
N CYS A 871 13.88 -11.46 9.67
CA CYS A 871 14.26 -11.37 8.25
C CYS A 871 15.17 -10.17 7.90
N GLY A 872 15.26 -9.15 8.76
CA GLY A 872 16.12 -7.98 8.52
C GLY A 872 15.55 -6.90 7.59
N VAL A 873 14.44 -7.12 6.90
CA VAL A 873 13.85 -6.15 5.97
C VAL A 873 13.59 -4.79 6.64
N CYS A 874 13.09 -4.78 7.87
CA CYS A 874 12.85 -3.54 8.60
C CYS A 874 14.15 -2.75 8.88
N THR A 875 15.26 -3.45 9.11
CA THR A 875 16.58 -2.85 9.36
C THR A 875 17.09 -2.15 8.11
N THR A 876 17.01 -2.78 6.95
CA THR A 876 17.50 -2.21 5.68
C THR A 876 16.65 -1.05 5.17
N LYS A 877 15.39 -0.94 5.62
CA LYS A 877 14.50 0.17 5.26
C LYS A 877 14.55 1.35 6.23
N CYS A 878 15.34 1.27 7.31
CA CYS A 878 15.47 2.33 8.29
C CYS A 878 16.62 3.27 7.93
N GLU A 879 16.31 4.50 7.57
CA GLU A 879 17.27 5.56 7.25
C GLU A 879 17.81 6.30 8.50
N PHE A 880 17.34 5.92 9.69
CA PHE A 880 17.67 6.54 10.97
C PHE A 880 18.46 5.61 11.90
N ASP A 881 18.80 4.44 11.44
CA ASP A 881 19.50 3.43 12.24
C ASP A 881 18.79 3.11 13.57
N ALA A 882 17.46 3.20 13.54
CA ALA A 882 16.61 3.09 14.71
C ALA A 882 16.10 1.67 14.98
N ILE A 883 16.31 0.72 14.06
CA ILE A 883 15.88 -0.67 14.23
C ILE A 883 16.97 -1.61 13.74
N ARG A 884 17.37 -2.53 14.61
CA ARG A 884 18.44 -3.49 14.34
C ARG A 884 18.06 -4.90 14.71
N LEU A 885 18.68 -5.88 14.08
CA LEU A 885 18.56 -7.29 14.43
C LEU A 885 19.51 -7.64 15.58
N HIS A 886 19.03 -8.46 16.51
CA HIS A 886 19.80 -9.07 17.59
C HIS A 886 19.62 -10.57 17.55
N ARG A 887 20.72 -11.31 17.68
CA ARG A 887 20.74 -12.78 17.68
C ARG A 887 20.32 -13.32 19.04
N ASP A 888 19.01 -13.34 19.30
CA ASP A 888 18.43 -13.72 20.60
C ASP A 888 18.01 -15.19 20.67
N LEU A 889 17.85 -15.86 19.53
CA LEU A 889 17.27 -17.20 19.40
C LEU A 889 18.18 -18.12 18.58
N PRO A 890 19.44 -18.37 19.02
CA PRO A 890 20.41 -19.14 18.25
C PRO A 890 19.95 -20.57 17.93
N GLU A 891 19.04 -21.13 18.71
CA GLU A 891 18.44 -22.43 18.47
C GLU A 891 17.57 -22.47 17.20
N CYS A 892 17.07 -21.33 16.74
CA CYS A 892 16.27 -21.25 15.52
C CYS A 892 17.10 -21.42 14.24
N SER A 893 18.43 -21.29 14.29
CA SER A 893 19.32 -21.55 13.16
C SER A 893 19.61 -23.04 12.94
N LYS A 894 19.21 -23.91 13.84
CA LYS A 894 19.44 -25.35 13.68
C LYS A 894 18.59 -25.92 12.55
N MET A 895 19.27 -26.46 11.56
CA MET A 895 18.65 -27.16 10.44
C MET A 895 18.83 -28.67 10.63
N VAL A 896 17.72 -29.39 10.76
CA VAL A 896 17.71 -30.82 11.05
C VAL A 896 17.17 -31.59 9.84
N ARG A 897 17.73 -32.75 9.53
CA ARG A 897 17.17 -33.60 8.48
C ARG A 897 15.72 -33.95 8.77
N SER A 898 14.89 -33.92 7.76
CA SER A 898 13.46 -34.24 7.90
C SER A 898 13.22 -35.62 8.56
N GLU A 899 14.11 -36.58 8.40
CA GLU A 899 14.08 -37.90 9.02
C GLU A 899 14.26 -37.86 10.56
N ASP A 900 15.02 -36.87 11.05
CA ASP A 900 15.36 -36.72 12.46
C ASP A 900 14.47 -35.70 13.19
N LYS A 901 13.57 -35.03 12.48
CA LYS A 901 12.74 -33.94 13.02
C LYS A 901 11.94 -34.34 14.28
N PHE A 902 11.38 -35.55 14.31
CA PHE A 902 10.61 -35.99 15.47
C PHE A 902 11.47 -36.10 16.73
N LYS A 903 12.71 -36.49 16.60
CA LYS A 903 13.64 -36.51 17.74
C LYS A 903 13.93 -35.10 18.23
N ALA A 904 14.09 -34.14 17.29
CA ALA A 904 14.39 -32.75 17.60
C ALA A 904 13.19 -32.02 18.25
N ILE A 905 11.96 -32.28 17.80
CA ILE A 905 10.78 -31.57 18.30
C ILE A 905 10.13 -32.22 19.52
N LEU A 906 10.39 -33.50 19.80
CA LEU A 906 9.77 -34.26 20.91
C LEU A 906 9.93 -33.55 22.26
N PRO A 907 11.10 -33.02 22.65
CA PRO A 907 11.25 -32.32 23.93
C PRO A 907 10.35 -31.09 24.05
N TYR A 908 10.21 -30.33 22.93
CA TYR A 908 9.33 -29.18 22.89
C TYR A 908 7.87 -29.59 22.99
N MET A 909 7.44 -30.61 22.25
CA MET A 909 6.09 -31.17 22.31
C MET A 909 5.71 -31.62 23.72
N ALA A 910 6.59 -32.38 24.39
CA ALA A 910 6.38 -32.85 25.76
C ALA A 910 6.26 -31.68 26.75
N LYS A 911 7.18 -30.73 26.69
CA LYS A 911 7.14 -29.53 27.55
C LYS A 911 5.86 -28.73 27.35
N ARG A 912 5.42 -28.58 26.10
CA ARG A 912 4.20 -27.85 25.77
C ARG A 912 2.94 -28.56 26.25
N GLU A 913 2.87 -29.89 26.07
CA GLU A 913 1.75 -30.69 26.57
C GLU A 913 1.63 -30.60 28.10
N ILE A 914 2.76 -30.57 28.80
CA ILE A 914 2.79 -30.35 30.27
C ILE A 914 2.24 -28.96 30.60
N LYS A 915 2.68 -27.91 29.90
CA LYS A 915 2.14 -26.58 30.11
C LYS A 915 0.61 -26.50 29.88
N ILE A 916 0.12 -27.12 28.81
CA ILE A 916 -1.33 -27.17 28.52
C ILE A 916 -2.11 -27.86 29.62
N ARG A 917 -1.59 -28.97 30.16
CA ARG A 917 -2.25 -29.72 31.23
C ARG A 917 -2.33 -28.93 32.54
N PHE A 918 -1.31 -28.15 32.85
CA PHE A 918 -1.23 -27.38 34.09
C PHE A 918 -1.68 -25.90 33.92
N ALA A 919 -1.99 -25.47 32.72
CA ALA A 919 -2.57 -24.15 32.53
C ALA A 919 -3.93 -24.05 33.22
N LYS A 920 -4.09 -23.06 34.09
CA LYS A 920 -5.40 -22.77 34.71
C LYS A 920 -6.37 -22.43 33.56
N LYS A 921 -7.48 -23.15 33.50
CA LYS A 921 -8.59 -22.76 32.62
C LYS A 921 -9.03 -21.38 33.08
N GLU A 922 -8.76 -20.35 32.31
CA GLU A 922 -9.45 -19.08 32.44
C GLU A 922 -10.94 -19.34 32.25
N LYS A 923 -11.72 -18.97 33.25
CA LYS A 923 -13.19 -19.12 33.28
C LYS A 923 -13.82 -18.08 32.38
#